data_403e885b567f41c511afe8c4e0f68dba
#
_entry.id   403e885b567f41c511afe8c4e0f68dba
#
_cell.length_a   1.000
_cell.length_b   1.000
_cell.length_c   1.000
_cell.angle_alpha   90.00
_cell.angle_beta   90.00
_cell.angle_gamma   90.00
#
_symmetry.space_group_name_H-M   'P 1'
#
loop_
_entity.id
_entity.type
_entity.pdbx_description
1 polymer ?
#
loop_
_entity_poly.entity_id
_entity_poly.type
_entity_poly.pdbx_seq_one_letter_code
_entity_poly.pdbx_strand_id
1 'polypeptide(L)'
;MVDRLTNLVAIFEKPELDFSKNRADNDDILGDAYEYLMRHFATESGKSKGQFYTPSEVSRVMAKVIGISAENAVAATTAYDPTCGSGSLLLKVAAEADTHITLEGQEMDVTTAGLARMNMILHDFPTANILQGNTLANPKFRDGEQLRTYDYVVANPPFSDKTWSTGLTPSSDAFQRFQWGEPPGKQGDYAYLLHIIRSMKSEGKGACILPHGVLFRGNAEAVIRRQLVKSGYLKGIIGLPANLFYGTGIPACILVLDKENATARKGIFMIDASKGFIKDGNKNRLRERDIHQVVDVFTNAEEHPGYSRLVPHDEIADPKNDYNLNLPRYIDTREAEDKQDIDGHLRGGIPTRDIEALDDYWQVCPDLRISLFADQRPGYADLAVEKADLKGVIHQHPQFAAYIAGMNQKFLHWSQTTATKLRKLQVDCLPKQIIEEHSESLLHHYEENNQGLIDAYAVYQHLMDYWAETMQDDCYLIAADGWVANTQRIIEVNKKTGKSKDKGWTCDLVPKLLIVARYFAEEQAAIDAQQAELESVTAQLTELEEEHGGEDGAFSELEKINKGEVTKRHKEIKSDREYADEAKLLEEWLTLSKQEAALRKAIKDAEAALDQLAHDQYPKLSEDEVKTLVVDDKWLTTMETAIHGEMDRISQALTQRVKELADRYEAPLPQMTDRVTGLEEKVNAHLERMGFAWN
;
A
#
# COMPACT_ATOMS: atom_id res chain seq x y z
N MET A 1 12.76 -8.18 -40.92
CA MET A 1 12.10 -9.20 -40.06
C MET A 1 13.13 -10.16 -39.48
N VAL A 2 14.05 -10.71 -40.29
CA VAL A 2 15.12 -11.60 -39.84
C VAL A 2 15.95 -10.97 -38.71
N ASP A 3 16.46 -9.73 -38.90
CA ASP A 3 17.29 -9.05 -37.90
C ASP A 3 16.56 -8.84 -36.55
N ARG A 4 15.25 -8.61 -36.57
CA ARG A 4 14.44 -8.50 -35.35
C ARG A 4 14.31 -9.83 -34.61
N LEU A 5 14.15 -10.92 -35.36
CA LEU A 5 14.11 -12.28 -34.79
C LEU A 5 15.49 -12.67 -34.24
N THR A 6 16.57 -12.38 -34.96
CA THR A 6 17.94 -12.63 -34.48
C THR A 6 18.25 -11.86 -33.21
N ASN A 7 17.86 -10.58 -33.15
CA ASN A 7 18.01 -9.77 -31.93
C ASN A 7 17.17 -10.30 -30.77
N LEU A 8 15.95 -10.80 -31.04
CA LEU A 8 15.10 -11.39 -30.02
C LEU A 8 15.71 -12.69 -29.48
N VAL A 9 16.20 -13.57 -30.33
CA VAL A 9 16.90 -14.81 -29.93
C VAL A 9 18.13 -14.45 -29.08
N ALA A 10 18.95 -13.49 -29.52
CA ALA A 10 20.12 -13.06 -28.78
C ALA A 10 19.79 -12.44 -27.39
N ILE A 11 18.57 -11.94 -27.19
CA ILE A 11 18.10 -11.50 -25.87
C ILE A 11 17.82 -12.72 -24.99
N PHE A 12 17.13 -13.73 -25.51
CA PHE A 12 16.81 -14.95 -24.73
C PHE A 12 18.04 -15.84 -24.47
N GLU A 13 19.10 -15.73 -25.29
CA GLU A 13 20.37 -16.45 -25.08
C GLU A 13 21.29 -15.78 -24.05
N LYS A 14 20.89 -14.69 -23.45
CA LYS A 14 21.71 -14.02 -22.41
C LYS A 14 21.76 -14.88 -21.15
N PRO A 15 22.96 -14.96 -20.50
CA PRO A 15 23.11 -15.69 -19.24
C PRO A 15 22.17 -15.23 -18.13
N GLU A 16 21.78 -13.95 -18.13
CA GLU A 16 20.85 -13.36 -17.16
C GLU A 16 19.40 -13.85 -17.33
N LEU A 17 19.09 -14.48 -18.48
CA LEU A 17 17.79 -15.09 -18.77
C LEU A 17 17.86 -16.62 -18.84
N ASP A 18 18.95 -17.21 -18.35
CA ASP A 18 19.06 -18.67 -18.22
C ASP A 18 18.37 -19.15 -16.92
N PHE A 19 17.09 -19.41 -17.02
CA PHE A 19 16.28 -19.92 -15.91
C PHE A 19 16.57 -21.38 -15.57
N SER A 20 17.36 -22.12 -16.37
CA SER A 20 17.77 -23.50 -16.07
C SER A 20 18.64 -23.64 -14.81
N LYS A 21 19.23 -22.53 -14.35
CA LYS A 21 20.03 -22.44 -13.12
C LYS A 21 19.26 -21.83 -11.96
N ASN A 22 17.97 -21.58 -12.14
CA ASN A 22 17.17 -21.01 -11.09
C ASN A 22 16.94 -22.05 -9.99
N ARG A 23 17.55 -21.82 -8.83
CA ARG A 23 17.56 -22.76 -7.70
C ARG A 23 16.28 -22.72 -6.86
N ALA A 24 15.33 -21.87 -7.20
CA ALA A 24 14.00 -21.85 -6.57
C ALA A 24 13.05 -22.81 -7.30
N ASP A 25 13.41 -24.09 -7.38
CA ASP A 25 12.72 -25.11 -8.18
C ASP A 25 11.23 -25.31 -7.84
N ASN A 26 10.76 -24.80 -6.71
CA ASN A 26 9.35 -24.89 -6.27
C ASN A 26 8.63 -23.53 -6.25
N ASP A 27 9.27 -22.44 -6.62
CA ASP A 27 8.62 -21.13 -6.76
C ASP A 27 8.30 -20.86 -8.24
N ASP A 28 7.06 -20.46 -8.51
CA ASP A 28 6.54 -20.21 -9.87
C ASP A 28 7.07 -18.88 -10.46
N ILE A 29 8.40 -18.77 -10.57
CA ILE A 29 9.06 -17.55 -11.06
C ILE A 29 8.72 -17.27 -12.54
N LEU A 30 8.59 -18.30 -13.36
CA LEU A 30 8.22 -18.12 -14.76
C LEU A 30 6.78 -17.63 -14.92
N GLY A 31 5.88 -18.15 -14.11
CA GLY A 31 4.50 -17.68 -14.05
C GLY A 31 4.41 -16.24 -13.53
N ASP A 32 5.13 -15.91 -12.49
CA ASP A 32 5.18 -14.53 -11.95
C ASP A 32 5.77 -13.54 -12.97
N ALA A 33 6.83 -13.91 -13.68
CA ALA A 33 7.40 -13.10 -14.75
C ALA A 33 6.40 -12.91 -15.92
N TYR A 34 5.66 -13.97 -16.27
CA TYR A 34 4.61 -13.89 -17.28
C TYR A 34 3.45 -12.98 -16.82
N GLU A 35 3.01 -13.09 -15.59
CA GLU A 35 1.97 -12.23 -15.01
C GLU A 35 2.41 -10.75 -15.00
N TYR A 36 3.66 -10.47 -14.63
CA TYR A 36 4.25 -9.14 -14.72
C TYR A 36 4.20 -8.58 -16.14
N LEU A 37 4.61 -9.36 -17.14
CA LEU A 37 4.57 -8.96 -18.55
C LEU A 37 3.13 -8.71 -19.02
N MET A 38 2.17 -9.56 -18.63
CA MET A 38 0.76 -9.41 -18.98
C MET A 38 0.16 -8.13 -18.38
N ARG A 39 0.51 -7.81 -17.14
CA ARG A 39 0.14 -6.55 -16.49
C ARG A 39 0.69 -5.34 -17.25
N HIS A 40 1.96 -5.40 -17.65
CA HIS A 40 2.62 -4.33 -18.42
C HIS A 40 1.96 -4.13 -19.79
N PHE A 41 1.69 -5.20 -20.53
CA PHE A 41 0.97 -5.15 -21.81
C PHE A 41 -0.47 -4.65 -21.66
N ALA A 42 -1.18 -5.00 -20.61
CA ALA A 42 -2.52 -4.48 -20.34
C ALA A 42 -2.51 -2.96 -20.13
N THR A 43 -1.44 -2.44 -19.51
CA THR A 43 -1.25 -1.00 -19.28
C THR A 43 -0.95 -0.26 -20.58
N GLU A 44 -0.09 -0.81 -21.45
CA GLU A 44 0.35 -0.14 -22.69
C GLU A 44 -0.65 -0.27 -23.85
N SER A 45 -1.41 -1.37 -23.93
CA SER A 45 -2.21 -1.69 -25.12
C SER A 45 -3.40 -0.75 -25.34
N GLY A 46 -3.80 0.06 -24.35
CA GLY A 46 -4.93 0.99 -24.46
C GLY A 46 -6.25 0.34 -24.89
N LYS A 47 -6.28 -1.00 -25.05
CA LYS A 47 -7.45 -1.75 -25.44
C LYS A 47 -8.46 -1.74 -24.29
N SER A 48 -9.57 -1.15 -24.58
CA SER A 48 -10.64 -0.76 -23.69
C SER A 48 -11.29 -1.92 -22.92
N LYS A 49 -11.67 -1.64 -21.67
CA LYS A 49 -12.75 -2.25 -20.91
C LYS A 49 -12.43 -3.39 -19.94
N GLY A 50 -11.23 -3.50 -19.38
CA GLY A 50 -10.97 -4.49 -18.31
C GLY A 50 -11.10 -5.96 -18.74
N GLN A 51 -11.20 -6.22 -20.04
CA GLN A 51 -11.52 -7.52 -20.62
C GLN A 51 -10.32 -8.45 -20.79
N PHE A 52 -9.11 -7.95 -20.68
CA PHE A 52 -7.91 -8.69 -21.02
C PHE A 52 -7.20 -9.30 -19.81
N TYR A 53 -7.20 -8.57 -18.70
CA TYR A 53 -6.47 -8.93 -17.49
C TYR A 53 -7.21 -8.44 -16.25
N THR A 54 -7.49 -9.35 -15.34
CA THR A 54 -8.02 -9.02 -14.01
C THR A 54 -6.84 -8.67 -13.08
N PRO A 55 -6.85 -7.54 -12.36
CA PRO A 55 -5.82 -7.26 -11.39
C PRO A 55 -5.61 -8.43 -10.43
N SER A 56 -4.35 -8.80 -10.22
CA SER A 56 -3.98 -9.99 -9.44
C SER A 56 -4.51 -9.94 -8.01
N GLU A 57 -4.50 -8.77 -7.40
CA GLU A 57 -5.07 -8.52 -6.08
C GLU A 57 -6.58 -8.82 -6.01
N VAL A 58 -7.35 -8.48 -7.06
CA VAL A 58 -8.78 -8.79 -7.13
C VAL A 58 -9.01 -10.27 -7.38
N SER A 59 -8.18 -10.90 -8.21
CA SER A 59 -8.24 -12.35 -8.45
C SER A 59 -7.95 -13.14 -7.17
N ARG A 60 -7.01 -12.69 -6.34
CA ARG A 60 -6.70 -13.28 -5.03
C ARG A 60 -7.88 -13.17 -4.06
N VAL A 61 -8.51 -11.98 -3.95
CA VAL A 61 -9.74 -11.82 -3.15
C VAL A 61 -10.80 -12.81 -3.60
N MET A 62 -11.06 -12.90 -4.92
CA MET A 62 -12.09 -13.80 -5.46
C MET A 62 -11.81 -15.27 -5.14
N ALA A 63 -10.57 -15.71 -5.34
CA ALA A 63 -10.17 -17.09 -5.09
C ALA A 63 -10.36 -17.48 -3.62
N LYS A 64 -10.01 -16.60 -2.70
CA LYS A 64 -10.14 -16.84 -1.25
C LYS A 64 -11.61 -16.82 -0.78
N VAL A 65 -12.43 -15.84 -1.20
CA VAL A 65 -13.81 -15.69 -0.72
C VAL A 65 -14.78 -16.77 -1.24
N ILE A 66 -14.45 -17.49 -2.32
CA ILE A 66 -15.25 -18.65 -2.77
C ILE A 66 -15.05 -19.87 -1.87
N GLY A 67 -14.04 -19.86 -1.00
CA GLY A 67 -13.81 -20.87 0.03
C GLY A 67 -13.25 -22.18 -0.50
N ILE A 68 -12.47 -22.15 -1.59
CA ILE A 68 -11.64 -23.28 -2.00
C ILE A 68 -10.37 -23.30 -1.14
N SER A 69 -9.93 -24.47 -0.72
CA SER A 69 -8.71 -24.61 0.08
C SER A 69 -8.12 -26.02 -0.09
N ALA A 70 -6.90 -26.22 0.37
CA ALA A 70 -6.25 -27.54 0.43
C ALA A 70 -7.06 -28.60 1.19
N GLU A 71 -7.87 -28.17 2.16
CA GLU A 71 -8.67 -29.08 2.99
C GLU A 71 -9.91 -29.65 2.27
N ASN A 72 -10.47 -28.88 1.31
CA ASN A 72 -11.72 -29.24 0.64
C ASN A 72 -11.56 -29.55 -0.85
N ALA A 73 -10.40 -29.23 -1.43
CA ALA A 73 -10.11 -29.54 -2.83
C ALA A 73 -9.54 -30.96 -2.99
N VAL A 74 -9.95 -31.62 -4.05
CA VAL A 74 -9.45 -32.93 -4.47
C VAL A 74 -9.19 -32.94 -5.99
N ALA A 75 -8.47 -33.93 -6.51
CA ALA A 75 -8.17 -34.01 -7.95
C ALA A 75 -9.41 -34.03 -8.86
N ALA A 76 -10.58 -34.42 -8.34
CA ALA A 76 -11.84 -34.39 -9.06
C ALA A 76 -12.57 -33.01 -9.00
N THR A 77 -12.07 -32.07 -8.20
CA THR A 77 -12.62 -30.71 -8.10
C THR A 77 -12.49 -30.00 -9.44
N THR A 78 -13.53 -29.29 -9.85
CA THR A 78 -13.61 -28.62 -11.14
C THR A 78 -13.81 -27.12 -10.97
N ALA A 79 -13.02 -26.32 -11.69
CA ALA A 79 -13.18 -24.87 -11.76
C ALA A 79 -13.36 -24.41 -13.21
N TYR A 80 -14.24 -23.41 -13.40
CA TYR A 80 -14.60 -22.89 -14.72
C TYR A 80 -14.63 -21.36 -14.75
N ASP A 81 -14.07 -20.79 -15.82
CA ASP A 81 -14.24 -19.38 -16.14
C ASP A 81 -14.80 -19.23 -17.58
N PRO A 82 -16.05 -18.74 -17.74
CA PRO A 82 -16.68 -18.55 -19.04
C PRO A 82 -16.09 -17.39 -19.87
N THR A 83 -15.24 -16.56 -19.29
CA THR A 83 -14.61 -15.37 -19.91
C THR A 83 -13.15 -15.23 -19.46
N CYS A 84 -12.40 -16.32 -19.58
CA CYS A 84 -11.16 -16.53 -18.82
C CYS A 84 -10.01 -15.54 -19.14
N GLY A 85 -10.12 -14.75 -20.22
CA GLY A 85 -9.08 -13.80 -20.57
C GLY A 85 -7.70 -14.48 -20.68
N SER A 86 -6.73 -14.01 -19.90
CA SER A 86 -5.39 -14.59 -19.79
C SER A 86 -5.34 -15.88 -18.94
N GLY A 87 -6.43 -16.29 -18.30
CA GLY A 87 -6.47 -17.45 -17.41
C GLY A 87 -5.99 -17.17 -15.96
N SER A 88 -5.51 -15.97 -15.68
CA SER A 88 -4.92 -15.65 -14.37
C SER A 88 -5.87 -15.86 -13.19
N LEU A 89 -7.17 -15.62 -13.36
CA LEU A 89 -8.16 -15.86 -12.30
C LEU A 89 -8.31 -17.35 -11.97
N LEU A 90 -8.34 -18.23 -13.00
CA LEU A 90 -8.37 -19.68 -12.79
C LEU A 90 -7.12 -20.19 -12.07
N LEU A 91 -5.95 -19.64 -12.41
CA LEU A 91 -4.69 -19.99 -11.75
C LEU A 91 -4.68 -19.58 -10.27
N LYS A 92 -5.26 -18.43 -9.90
CA LYS A 92 -5.40 -18.07 -8.48
C LYS A 92 -6.34 -19.00 -7.73
N VAL A 93 -7.41 -19.48 -8.37
CA VAL A 93 -8.30 -20.52 -7.79
C VAL A 93 -7.55 -21.85 -7.61
N ALA A 94 -6.70 -22.22 -8.57
CA ALA A 94 -5.89 -23.44 -8.46
C ALA A 94 -4.82 -23.33 -7.37
N ALA A 95 -4.22 -22.15 -7.17
CA ALA A 95 -3.25 -21.91 -6.11
C ALA A 95 -3.87 -22.08 -4.71
N GLU A 96 -5.10 -21.56 -4.50
CA GLU A 96 -5.81 -21.75 -3.21
C GLU A 96 -6.22 -23.21 -2.96
N ALA A 97 -6.38 -24.02 -4.03
CA ALA A 97 -6.67 -25.44 -3.88
C ALA A 97 -5.49 -26.27 -3.36
N ASP A 98 -4.27 -25.78 -3.52
CA ASP A 98 -3.00 -26.44 -3.17
C ASP A 98 -2.92 -27.91 -3.65
N THR A 99 -3.64 -28.21 -4.74
CA THR A 99 -3.65 -29.50 -5.42
C THR A 99 -4.06 -29.35 -6.88
N HIS A 100 -3.65 -30.28 -7.74
CA HIS A 100 -4.06 -30.28 -9.12
C HIS A 100 -5.58 -30.54 -9.25
N ILE A 101 -6.32 -29.50 -9.67
CA ILE A 101 -7.76 -29.58 -9.97
C ILE A 101 -7.99 -29.46 -11.48
N THR A 102 -9.19 -29.78 -11.94
CA THR A 102 -9.56 -29.60 -13.35
C THR A 102 -9.92 -28.15 -13.64
N LEU A 103 -9.17 -27.50 -14.52
CA LEU A 103 -9.41 -26.13 -14.98
C LEU A 103 -9.99 -26.11 -16.38
N GLU A 104 -11.14 -25.46 -16.55
CA GLU A 104 -11.77 -25.23 -17.84
C GLU A 104 -12.06 -23.74 -18.05
N GLY A 105 -11.75 -23.20 -19.23
CA GLY A 105 -11.96 -21.80 -19.54
C GLY A 105 -12.45 -21.59 -20.97
N GLN A 106 -13.28 -20.58 -21.18
CA GLN A 106 -13.69 -20.16 -22.51
C GLN A 106 -13.35 -18.69 -22.76
N GLU A 107 -12.73 -18.41 -23.92
CA GLU A 107 -12.34 -17.06 -24.31
C GLU A 107 -12.74 -16.78 -25.75
N MET A 108 -13.28 -15.61 -26.02
CA MET A 108 -13.78 -15.25 -27.35
C MET A 108 -12.64 -14.90 -28.32
N ASP A 109 -11.62 -14.18 -27.86
CA ASP A 109 -10.48 -13.75 -28.70
C ASP A 109 -9.45 -14.87 -28.85
N VAL A 110 -9.08 -15.15 -30.10
CA VAL A 110 -8.15 -16.25 -30.44
C VAL A 110 -6.77 -16.03 -29.82
N THR A 111 -6.28 -14.79 -29.86
CA THR A 111 -4.93 -14.46 -29.35
C THR A 111 -4.89 -14.59 -27.84
N THR A 112 -5.91 -14.07 -27.18
CA THR A 112 -6.05 -14.14 -25.71
C THR A 112 -6.21 -15.58 -25.24
N ALA A 113 -7.01 -16.42 -25.95
CA ALA A 113 -7.11 -17.84 -25.65
C ALA A 113 -5.77 -18.58 -25.82
N GLY A 114 -4.94 -18.17 -26.80
CA GLY A 114 -3.57 -18.67 -26.98
C GLY A 114 -2.66 -18.31 -25.81
N LEU A 115 -2.75 -17.05 -25.36
CA LEU A 115 -2.01 -16.58 -24.19
C LEU A 115 -2.43 -17.29 -22.90
N ALA A 116 -3.74 -17.53 -22.73
CA ALA A 116 -4.26 -18.29 -21.58
C ALA A 116 -3.70 -19.72 -21.53
N ARG A 117 -3.66 -20.43 -22.67
CA ARG A 117 -3.05 -21.78 -22.73
C ARG A 117 -1.57 -21.76 -22.38
N MET A 118 -0.83 -20.76 -22.85
CA MET A 118 0.58 -20.60 -22.50
C MET A 118 0.74 -20.31 -21.00
N ASN A 119 -0.10 -19.46 -20.44
CA ASN A 119 -0.12 -19.15 -19.02
C ASN A 119 -0.36 -20.42 -18.17
N MET A 120 -1.34 -21.27 -18.55
CA MET A 120 -1.57 -22.55 -17.86
C MET A 120 -0.35 -23.47 -17.89
N ILE A 121 0.35 -23.56 -19.04
CA ILE A 121 1.57 -24.39 -19.16
C ILE A 121 2.70 -23.85 -18.26
N LEU A 122 2.90 -22.54 -18.24
CA LEU A 122 3.94 -21.91 -17.43
C LEU A 122 3.74 -22.10 -15.92
N HIS A 123 2.48 -22.22 -15.48
CA HIS A 123 2.10 -22.48 -14.10
C HIS A 123 1.84 -23.97 -13.79
N ASP A 124 2.40 -24.87 -14.57
CA ASP A 124 2.28 -26.33 -14.39
C ASP A 124 0.84 -26.90 -14.46
N PHE A 125 -0.04 -26.26 -15.22
CA PHE A 125 -1.38 -26.77 -15.54
C PHE A 125 -1.55 -27.10 -17.04
N PRO A 126 -0.72 -27.97 -17.63
CA PRO A 126 -0.77 -28.27 -19.07
C PRO A 126 -2.06 -29.00 -19.47
N THR A 127 -2.77 -29.60 -18.51
CA THR A 127 -4.04 -30.29 -18.71
C THR A 127 -5.26 -29.37 -18.71
N ALA A 128 -5.09 -28.09 -18.39
CA ALA A 128 -6.16 -27.11 -18.40
C ALA A 128 -6.76 -26.99 -19.81
N ASN A 129 -8.08 -27.00 -19.89
CA ASN A 129 -8.80 -26.98 -21.17
C ASN A 129 -9.34 -25.58 -21.47
N ILE A 130 -8.63 -24.81 -22.29
CA ILE A 130 -9.03 -23.46 -22.69
C ILE A 130 -9.54 -23.51 -24.14
N LEU A 131 -10.84 -23.23 -24.33
CA LEU A 131 -11.51 -23.29 -25.63
C LEU A 131 -11.86 -21.88 -26.14
N GLN A 132 -11.62 -21.69 -27.45
CA GLN A 132 -11.97 -20.42 -28.10
C GLN A 132 -13.45 -20.43 -28.53
N GLY A 133 -14.16 -19.34 -28.25
CA GLY A 133 -15.53 -19.10 -28.71
C GLY A 133 -16.34 -18.17 -27.83
N ASN A 134 -17.46 -17.69 -28.40
CA ASN A 134 -18.41 -16.85 -27.64
C ASN A 134 -19.21 -17.74 -26.68
N THR A 135 -19.02 -17.55 -25.40
CA THR A 135 -19.65 -18.34 -24.34
C THR A 135 -21.17 -18.21 -24.31
N LEU A 136 -21.72 -17.04 -24.58
CA LEU A 136 -23.17 -16.84 -24.56
C LEU A 136 -23.85 -17.46 -25.80
N ALA A 137 -23.32 -17.23 -26.99
CA ALA A 137 -23.89 -17.74 -28.24
C ALA A 137 -23.54 -19.19 -28.51
N ASN A 138 -22.36 -19.66 -28.11
CA ASN A 138 -21.87 -21.01 -28.40
C ASN A 138 -21.00 -21.54 -27.25
N PRO A 139 -21.61 -21.87 -26.10
CA PRO A 139 -20.90 -22.49 -24.99
C PRO A 139 -20.29 -23.84 -25.45
N LYS A 140 -18.99 -24.01 -25.18
CA LYS A 140 -18.23 -25.18 -25.61
C LYS A 140 -18.29 -26.34 -24.64
N PHE A 141 -18.44 -26.03 -23.35
CA PHE A 141 -18.46 -27.02 -22.28
C PHE A 141 -19.90 -27.49 -22.02
N ARG A 142 -20.19 -28.71 -22.47
CA ARG A 142 -21.52 -29.31 -22.44
C ARG A 142 -21.44 -30.75 -22.01
N ASP A 143 -22.47 -31.23 -21.34
CA ASP A 143 -22.76 -32.64 -21.08
C ASP A 143 -24.04 -33.00 -21.82
N GLY A 144 -23.87 -33.48 -23.05
CA GLY A 144 -24.94 -33.66 -24.02
C GLY A 144 -25.55 -32.32 -24.48
N GLU A 145 -26.85 -32.13 -24.24
CA GLU A 145 -27.56 -30.89 -24.59
C GLU A 145 -27.60 -29.84 -23.43
N GLN A 146 -26.99 -30.16 -22.30
CA GLN A 146 -26.95 -29.25 -21.13
C GLN A 146 -25.57 -28.61 -20.97
N LEU A 147 -25.53 -27.47 -20.27
CA LEU A 147 -24.26 -26.91 -19.82
C LEU A 147 -23.63 -27.87 -18.82
N ARG A 148 -22.28 -28.02 -18.93
CA ARG A 148 -21.50 -28.68 -17.90
C ARG A 148 -21.55 -27.86 -16.62
N THR A 149 -21.54 -28.55 -15.47
CA THR A 149 -21.60 -27.90 -14.16
C THR A 149 -20.32 -28.18 -13.36
N TYR A 150 -19.94 -27.20 -12.53
CA TYR A 150 -18.66 -27.15 -11.86
C TYR A 150 -18.83 -26.90 -10.36
N ASP A 151 -17.82 -27.31 -9.58
CA ASP A 151 -17.76 -27.04 -8.16
C ASP A 151 -17.51 -25.54 -7.91
N TYR A 152 -16.63 -24.93 -8.70
CA TYR A 152 -16.31 -23.52 -8.64
C TYR A 152 -16.46 -22.82 -10.00
N VAL A 153 -17.10 -21.65 -10.01
CA VAL A 153 -17.24 -20.84 -11.23
C VAL A 153 -16.85 -19.41 -10.92
N VAL A 154 -15.83 -18.91 -11.60
CA VAL A 154 -15.33 -17.54 -11.40
C VAL A 154 -15.33 -16.78 -12.72
N ALA A 155 -15.56 -15.48 -12.71
CA ALA A 155 -15.49 -14.68 -13.93
C ALA A 155 -15.28 -13.20 -13.68
N ASN A 156 -14.55 -12.57 -14.60
CA ASN A 156 -14.55 -11.14 -14.84
C ASN A 156 -15.05 -10.86 -16.26
N PRO A 157 -16.38 -10.88 -16.50
CA PRO A 157 -16.94 -10.68 -17.83
C PRO A 157 -16.77 -9.23 -18.32
N PRO A 158 -16.89 -8.99 -19.63
CA PRO A 158 -16.85 -7.64 -20.19
C PRO A 158 -17.97 -6.76 -19.63
N PHE A 159 -17.60 -5.62 -19.02
CA PHE A 159 -18.56 -4.70 -18.40
C PHE A 159 -19.49 -4.06 -19.41
N SER A 160 -20.80 -4.15 -19.14
CA SER A 160 -21.85 -3.52 -19.94
C SER A 160 -21.77 -3.86 -21.43
N ASP A 161 -21.52 -5.15 -21.75
CA ASP A 161 -21.44 -5.61 -23.12
C ASP A 161 -22.74 -5.29 -23.88
N LYS A 162 -22.61 -4.49 -24.93
CA LYS A 162 -23.75 -4.06 -25.76
C LYS A 162 -24.12 -5.05 -26.85
N THR A 163 -23.30 -6.07 -27.05
CA THR A 163 -23.40 -7.05 -28.14
C THR A 163 -23.56 -8.49 -27.62
N TRP A 164 -23.83 -8.64 -26.33
CA TRP A 164 -23.90 -9.91 -25.62
C TRP A 164 -24.84 -10.95 -26.26
N SER A 165 -25.95 -10.50 -26.88
CA SER A 165 -26.95 -11.37 -27.52
C SER A 165 -26.65 -11.68 -28.98
N THR A 166 -25.51 -11.24 -29.54
CA THR A 166 -25.16 -11.53 -30.94
C THR A 166 -24.99 -13.04 -31.14
N GLY A 167 -25.79 -13.60 -32.04
CA GLY A 167 -25.83 -15.06 -32.31
C GLY A 167 -26.63 -15.88 -31.28
N LEU A 168 -27.39 -15.20 -30.40
CA LEU A 168 -28.23 -15.80 -29.39
C LEU A 168 -29.65 -15.22 -29.44
N THR A 169 -30.67 -16.07 -29.29
CA THR A 169 -32.08 -15.66 -29.08
C THR A 169 -32.47 -15.95 -27.63
N PRO A 170 -32.42 -14.95 -26.72
CA PRO A 170 -32.61 -15.18 -25.29
C PRO A 170 -33.93 -15.86 -24.93
N SER A 171 -35.02 -15.50 -25.61
CA SER A 171 -36.36 -16.10 -25.39
C SER A 171 -36.47 -17.58 -25.74
N SER A 172 -35.54 -18.12 -26.52
CA SER A 172 -35.47 -19.53 -26.90
C SER A 172 -34.13 -20.18 -26.57
N ASP A 173 -33.50 -19.74 -25.47
CA ASP A 173 -32.22 -20.27 -25.02
C ASP A 173 -32.31 -21.76 -24.67
N ALA A 174 -31.59 -22.60 -25.43
CA ALA A 174 -31.58 -24.05 -25.24
C ALA A 174 -31.13 -24.49 -23.85
N PHE A 175 -30.31 -23.68 -23.18
CA PHE A 175 -29.77 -23.96 -21.83
C PHE A 175 -30.61 -23.38 -20.72
N GLN A 176 -31.73 -22.71 -21.05
CA GLN A 176 -32.67 -22.13 -20.07
C GLN A 176 -31.99 -21.16 -19.06
N ARG A 177 -30.99 -20.38 -19.52
CA ARG A 177 -30.25 -19.46 -18.67
C ARG A 177 -31.10 -18.27 -18.22
N PHE A 178 -32.04 -17.82 -19.06
CA PHE A 178 -32.80 -16.58 -18.88
C PHE A 178 -34.19 -16.79 -18.27
N GLN A 179 -34.40 -17.87 -17.52
CA GLN A 179 -35.68 -18.15 -16.85
C GLN A 179 -36.09 -17.10 -15.82
N TRP A 180 -35.13 -16.39 -15.24
CA TRP A 180 -35.39 -15.31 -14.28
C TRP A 180 -35.71 -13.98 -14.94
N GLY A 181 -35.59 -13.88 -16.25
CA GLY A 181 -35.81 -12.71 -17.09
C GLY A 181 -34.72 -12.52 -18.11
N GLU A 182 -35.05 -11.86 -19.22
CA GLU A 182 -34.08 -11.51 -20.25
C GLU A 182 -33.35 -10.23 -19.89
N PRO A 183 -32.00 -10.24 -19.89
CA PRO A 183 -31.23 -9.03 -19.69
C PRO A 183 -31.50 -7.97 -20.76
N PRO A 184 -31.30 -6.66 -20.47
CA PRO A 184 -31.52 -5.61 -21.47
C PRO A 184 -30.61 -5.80 -22.68
N GLY A 185 -31.09 -5.55 -23.91
CA GLY A 185 -30.39 -5.85 -25.15
C GLY A 185 -29.03 -5.15 -25.34
N LYS A 186 -28.74 -4.10 -24.54
CA LYS A 186 -27.47 -3.36 -24.56
C LYS A 186 -26.72 -3.40 -23.22
N GLN A 187 -27.07 -4.35 -22.34
CA GLN A 187 -26.47 -4.54 -21.01
C GLN A 187 -26.35 -6.02 -20.71
N GLY A 188 -25.18 -6.59 -21.00
CA GLY A 188 -24.92 -8.04 -20.89
C GLY A 188 -24.53 -8.51 -19.49
N ASP A 189 -24.38 -7.63 -18.51
CA ASP A 189 -23.84 -7.97 -17.18
C ASP A 189 -24.59 -9.18 -16.55
N TYR A 190 -25.92 -9.15 -16.54
CA TYR A 190 -26.73 -10.27 -16.03
C TYR A 190 -26.74 -11.49 -16.95
N ALA A 191 -26.44 -11.37 -18.25
CA ALA A 191 -26.40 -12.54 -19.13
C ALA A 191 -25.24 -13.47 -18.74
N TYR A 192 -24.08 -12.90 -18.43
CA TYR A 192 -22.93 -13.64 -17.92
C TYR A 192 -23.20 -14.23 -16.54
N LEU A 193 -23.79 -13.43 -15.60
CA LEU A 193 -24.14 -13.92 -14.28
C LEU A 193 -25.10 -15.11 -14.32
N LEU A 194 -26.12 -15.06 -15.17
CA LEU A 194 -27.07 -16.17 -15.35
C LEU A 194 -26.41 -17.41 -15.97
N HIS A 195 -25.43 -17.22 -16.87
CA HIS A 195 -24.64 -18.34 -17.40
C HIS A 195 -23.79 -18.97 -16.29
N ILE A 196 -23.12 -18.17 -15.45
CA ILE A 196 -22.36 -18.64 -14.29
C ILE A 196 -23.25 -19.47 -13.36
N ILE A 197 -24.39 -18.93 -12.95
CA ILE A 197 -25.32 -19.62 -12.07
C ILE A 197 -25.78 -20.97 -12.67
N ARG A 198 -26.01 -21.01 -13.98
CA ARG A 198 -26.42 -22.23 -14.66
C ARG A 198 -25.30 -23.26 -14.79
N SER A 199 -24.04 -22.81 -14.78
CA SER A 199 -22.84 -23.64 -14.82
C SER A 199 -22.34 -24.10 -13.45
N MET A 200 -22.97 -23.71 -12.35
CA MET A 200 -22.66 -24.19 -11.01
C MET A 200 -23.41 -25.47 -10.68
N LYS A 201 -22.74 -26.46 -10.05
CA LYS A 201 -23.38 -27.65 -9.46
C LYS A 201 -24.42 -27.26 -8.41
N SER A 202 -25.17 -28.24 -7.88
CA SER A 202 -26.20 -28.02 -6.84
C SER A 202 -25.63 -27.42 -5.55
N GLU A 203 -24.39 -27.70 -5.22
CA GLU A 203 -23.62 -27.17 -4.08
C GLU A 203 -22.46 -26.29 -4.54
N GLY A 204 -22.45 -25.91 -5.83
CA GLY A 204 -21.38 -25.14 -6.43
C GLY A 204 -21.28 -23.73 -5.87
N LYS A 205 -20.06 -23.20 -5.83
CA LYS A 205 -19.73 -21.86 -5.37
C LYS A 205 -19.14 -21.04 -6.52
N GLY A 206 -19.18 -19.72 -6.40
CA GLY A 206 -18.59 -18.89 -7.44
C GLY A 206 -18.47 -17.43 -7.08
N ALA A 207 -17.76 -16.68 -7.90
CA ALA A 207 -17.63 -15.25 -7.78
C ALA A 207 -17.64 -14.58 -9.16
N CYS A 208 -18.29 -13.44 -9.26
CA CYS A 208 -18.39 -12.68 -10.51
C CYS A 208 -18.14 -11.19 -10.24
N ILE A 209 -17.23 -10.61 -11.01
CA ILE A 209 -17.00 -9.16 -10.98
C ILE A 209 -17.96 -8.48 -11.93
N LEU A 210 -18.72 -7.51 -11.44
CA LEU A 210 -19.67 -6.73 -12.24
C LEU A 210 -19.62 -5.24 -11.84
N PRO A 211 -20.02 -4.33 -12.74
CA PRO A 211 -20.11 -2.90 -12.40
C PRO A 211 -21.21 -2.67 -11.36
N HIS A 212 -21.02 -1.72 -10.44
CA HIS A 212 -21.98 -1.40 -9.36
C HIS A 212 -23.41 -1.19 -9.86
N GLY A 213 -23.60 -0.77 -11.12
CA GLY A 213 -24.92 -0.59 -11.71
C GLY A 213 -25.85 -1.79 -11.60
N VAL A 214 -25.33 -3.03 -11.61
CA VAL A 214 -26.14 -4.25 -11.45
C VAL A 214 -26.88 -4.30 -10.13
N LEU A 215 -26.38 -3.63 -9.10
CA LEU A 215 -26.94 -3.61 -7.77
C LEU A 215 -28.26 -2.81 -7.69
N PHE A 216 -28.48 -1.84 -8.59
CA PHE A 216 -29.60 -0.91 -8.46
C PHE A 216 -30.35 -0.54 -9.75
N ARG A 217 -29.83 -0.88 -10.95
CA ARG A 217 -30.56 -0.59 -12.19
C ARG A 217 -31.94 -1.22 -12.18
N GLY A 218 -32.94 -0.51 -12.73
CA GLY A 218 -34.34 -0.90 -12.77
C GLY A 218 -34.71 -1.86 -13.93
N ASN A 219 -36.01 -1.93 -14.20
CA ASN A 219 -36.61 -2.71 -15.32
C ASN A 219 -36.21 -4.20 -15.30
N ALA A 220 -35.74 -4.74 -16.44
CA ALA A 220 -35.40 -6.16 -16.58
C ALA A 220 -34.35 -6.63 -15.57
N GLU A 221 -33.33 -5.80 -15.27
CA GLU A 221 -32.31 -6.15 -14.29
C GLU A 221 -32.87 -6.24 -12.86
N ALA A 222 -33.84 -5.40 -12.51
CA ALA A 222 -34.52 -5.47 -11.20
C ALA A 222 -35.29 -6.79 -11.04
N VAL A 223 -35.92 -7.28 -12.11
CA VAL A 223 -36.63 -8.56 -12.09
C VAL A 223 -35.67 -9.71 -11.84
N ILE A 224 -34.55 -9.76 -12.58
CA ILE A 224 -33.52 -10.81 -12.41
C ILE A 224 -32.90 -10.73 -11.01
N ARG A 225 -32.56 -9.54 -10.53
CA ARG A 225 -31.99 -9.31 -9.22
C ARG A 225 -32.91 -9.78 -8.09
N ARG A 226 -34.20 -9.51 -8.20
CA ARG A 226 -35.22 -10.01 -7.27
C ARG A 226 -35.22 -11.54 -7.20
N GLN A 227 -35.11 -12.22 -8.32
CA GLN A 227 -35.05 -13.69 -8.35
C GLN A 227 -33.74 -14.21 -7.77
N LEU A 228 -32.62 -13.55 -8.04
CA LEU A 228 -31.31 -13.89 -7.48
C LEU A 228 -31.34 -13.82 -5.93
N VAL A 229 -31.87 -12.75 -5.35
CA VAL A 229 -32.01 -12.63 -3.89
C VAL A 229 -32.95 -13.72 -3.33
N LYS A 230 -34.11 -13.93 -3.97
CA LYS A 230 -35.10 -14.96 -3.53
C LYS A 230 -34.57 -16.38 -3.62
N SER A 231 -33.64 -16.68 -4.55
CA SER A 231 -33.03 -18.01 -4.66
C SER A 231 -32.08 -18.32 -3.50
N GLY A 232 -31.65 -17.30 -2.76
CA GLY A 232 -30.62 -17.43 -1.71
C GLY A 232 -29.21 -17.72 -2.24
N TYR A 233 -28.98 -17.68 -3.56
CA TYR A 233 -27.66 -17.99 -4.13
C TYR A 233 -26.63 -16.90 -3.92
N LEU A 234 -27.05 -15.66 -3.71
CA LEU A 234 -26.14 -14.55 -3.42
C LEU A 234 -25.75 -14.58 -1.93
N LYS A 235 -24.54 -15.07 -1.65
CA LYS A 235 -23.96 -15.14 -0.31
C LYS A 235 -23.48 -13.78 0.16
N GLY A 236 -22.83 -13.02 -0.72
CA GLY A 236 -22.31 -11.71 -0.36
C GLY A 236 -22.01 -10.80 -1.53
N ILE A 237 -21.75 -9.53 -1.19
CA ILE A 237 -21.37 -8.47 -2.11
C ILE A 237 -20.17 -7.72 -1.53
N ILE A 238 -19.09 -7.59 -2.31
CA ILE A 238 -17.90 -6.83 -1.93
C ILE A 238 -17.76 -5.67 -2.89
N GLY A 239 -17.95 -4.44 -2.41
CA GLY A 239 -17.73 -3.21 -3.17
C GLY A 239 -16.26 -2.88 -3.27
N LEU A 240 -15.74 -2.73 -4.48
CA LEU A 240 -14.33 -2.46 -4.74
C LEU A 240 -14.08 -0.97 -4.98
N PRO A 241 -12.85 -0.49 -4.75
CA PRO A 241 -12.45 0.87 -5.13
C PRO A 241 -12.66 1.15 -6.63
N ALA A 242 -13.00 2.38 -6.95
CA ALA A 242 -13.03 2.81 -8.35
C ALA A 242 -11.62 2.75 -8.97
N ASN A 243 -11.55 2.70 -10.29
CA ASN A 243 -10.30 2.82 -11.03
C ASN A 243 -9.25 1.69 -10.78
N LEU A 244 -9.68 0.50 -10.33
CA LEU A 244 -8.82 -0.69 -10.22
C LEU A 244 -8.56 -1.34 -11.60
N PHE A 245 -9.59 -1.44 -12.43
CA PHE A 245 -9.52 -2.22 -13.68
C PHE A 245 -8.89 -1.42 -14.82
N TYR A 246 -8.09 -2.10 -15.64
CA TYR A 246 -7.45 -1.50 -16.82
C TYR A 246 -8.50 -1.08 -17.86
N GLY A 247 -8.31 0.09 -18.47
CA GLY A 247 -9.20 0.62 -19.50
C GLY A 247 -10.55 1.17 -19.01
N THR A 248 -10.83 1.17 -17.72
CA THR A 248 -12.04 1.76 -17.15
C THR A 248 -11.81 2.36 -15.76
N GLY A 249 -12.56 3.44 -15.44
CA GLY A 249 -12.60 4.02 -14.10
C GLY A 249 -13.86 3.61 -13.31
N ILE A 250 -14.70 2.72 -13.88
CA ILE A 250 -16.00 2.36 -13.30
C ILE A 250 -15.79 1.55 -12.01
N PRO A 251 -16.45 1.90 -10.89
CA PRO A 251 -16.43 1.09 -9.69
C PRO A 251 -17.13 -0.26 -9.95
N ALA A 252 -16.53 -1.33 -9.47
CA ALA A 252 -17.05 -2.68 -9.61
C ALA A 252 -17.29 -3.32 -8.24
N CYS A 253 -18.05 -4.41 -8.23
CA CYS A 253 -18.26 -5.25 -7.06
C CYS A 253 -18.06 -6.72 -7.41
N ILE A 254 -17.69 -7.52 -6.41
CA ILE A 254 -17.68 -8.97 -6.48
C ILE A 254 -19.02 -9.47 -5.93
N LEU A 255 -19.75 -10.22 -6.74
CA LEU A 255 -20.92 -10.99 -6.30
C LEU A 255 -20.45 -12.39 -5.95
N VAL A 256 -20.52 -12.75 -4.68
CA VAL A 256 -20.14 -14.08 -4.20
C VAL A 256 -21.40 -14.97 -4.18
N LEU A 257 -21.34 -16.05 -4.94
CA LEU A 257 -22.44 -17.00 -5.14
C LEU A 257 -22.12 -18.29 -4.40
N ASP A 258 -23.15 -18.86 -3.76
CA ASP A 258 -23.04 -20.12 -3.06
C ASP A 258 -24.42 -20.79 -3.06
N LYS A 259 -24.53 -21.92 -3.76
CA LYS A 259 -25.77 -22.70 -3.81
C LYS A 259 -25.94 -23.63 -2.62
N GLU A 260 -24.83 -23.93 -1.91
CA GLU A 260 -24.86 -24.72 -0.70
C GLU A 260 -25.67 -23.97 0.40
N ASN A 261 -26.59 -24.67 1.01
CA ASN A 261 -27.44 -24.12 2.06
C ASN A 261 -28.22 -22.83 1.69
N ALA A 262 -28.45 -22.58 0.41
CA ALA A 262 -29.08 -21.35 -0.10
C ALA A 262 -30.46 -21.09 0.50
N THR A 263 -31.28 -22.14 0.72
CA THR A 263 -32.62 -22.02 1.31
C THR A 263 -32.61 -21.64 2.80
N ALA A 264 -31.52 -21.91 3.49
CA ALA A 264 -31.36 -21.58 4.92
C ALA A 264 -30.76 -20.17 5.12
N ARG A 265 -30.23 -19.54 4.05
CA ARG A 265 -29.56 -18.23 4.12
C ARG A 265 -30.55 -17.13 4.43
N LYS A 266 -30.31 -16.35 5.50
CA LYS A 266 -31.24 -15.33 6.02
C LYS A 266 -30.95 -13.92 5.51
N GLY A 267 -29.80 -13.69 4.89
CA GLY A 267 -29.35 -12.38 4.44
C GLY A 267 -28.17 -12.45 3.48
N ILE A 268 -27.72 -11.30 3.05
CA ILE A 268 -26.55 -11.12 2.18
C ILE A 268 -25.48 -10.39 2.98
N PHE A 269 -24.28 -10.95 3.05
CA PHE A 269 -23.16 -10.29 3.71
C PHE A 269 -22.56 -9.24 2.77
N MET A 270 -22.53 -7.99 3.19
CA MET A 270 -22.09 -6.87 2.38
C MET A 270 -20.84 -6.23 2.96
N ILE A 271 -19.84 -5.99 2.12
CA ILE A 271 -18.60 -5.25 2.45
C ILE A 271 -18.48 -4.05 1.51
N ASP A 272 -18.21 -2.87 2.04
CA ASP A 272 -17.80 -1.70 1.27
C ASP A 272 -16.30 -1.45 1.44
N ALA A 273 -15.48 -2.05 0.58
CA ALA A 273 -14.03 -1.88 0.56
C ALA A 273 -13.57 -0.70 -0.33
N SER A 274 -14.49 0.19 -0.73
CA SER A 274 -14.21 1.25 -1.71
C SER A 274 -13.12 2.25 -1.29
N LYS A 275 -12.80 2.34 0.01
CA LYS A 275 -11.77 3.24 0.56
C LYS A 275 -10.40 2.59 0.76
N GLY A 276 -10.30 1.25 0.70
CA GLY A 276 -9.05 0.49 0.89
C GLY A 276 -8.22 0.40 -0.39
N PHE A 277 -7.34 1.37 -0.65
CA PHE A 277 -6.44 1.34 -1.81
C PHE A 277 -5.28 2.33 -1.67
N ILE A 278 -4.26 2.15 -2.52
CA ILE A 278 -3.23 3.16 -2.78
C ILE A 278 -3.25 3.57 -4.26
N LYS A 279 -2.66 4.71 -4.55
CA LYS A 279 -2.42 5.17 -5.93
C LYS A 279 -1.22 4.44 -6.51
N ASP A 280 -1.40 3.85 -7.69
CA ASP A 280 -0.36 3.26 -8.51
C ASP A 280 -0.39 3.91 -9.89
N GLY A 281 0.37 4.99 -10.07
CA GLY A 281 0.29 5.86 -11.22
C GLY A 281 -1.11 6.48 -11.37
N ASN A 282 -1.77 6.20 -12.49
CA ASN A 282 -3.12 6.68 -12.79
C ASN A 282 -4.23 5.69 -12.37
N LYS A 283 -3.89 4.61 -11.69
CA LYS A 283 -4.79 3.56 -11.20
C LYS A 283 -4.81 3.50 -9.67
N ASN A 284 -5.80 2.83 -9.14
CA ASN A 284 -5.83 2.39 -7.75
C ASN A 284 -5.38 0.93 -7.69
N ARG A 285 -4.79 0.52 -6.58
CA ARG A 285 -4.37 -0.85 -6.30
C ARG A 285 -4.71 -1.22 -4.87
N LEU A 286 -5.19 -2.44 -4.63
CA LEU A 286 -5.36 -2.96 -3.28
C LEU A 286 -3.98 -3.28 -2.70
N ARG A 287 -3.79 -2.94 -1.42
CA ARG A 287 -2.61 -3.35 -0.64
C ARG A 287 -2.82 -4.76 -0.09
N GLU A 288 -1.79 -5.37 0.40
CA GLU A 288 -1.88 -6.69 1.04
C GLU A 288 -2.86 -6.66 2.23
N ARG A 289 -2.81 -5.61 3.07
CA ARG A 289 -3.77 -5.40 4.16
C ARG A 289 -5.23 -5.31 3.69
N ASP A 290 -5.47 -4.65 2.56
CA ASP A 290 -6.84 -4.48 2.03
C ASP A 290 -7.40 -5.81 1.54
N ILE A 291 -6.55 -6.64 0.91
CA ILE A 291 -6.91 -7.99 0.48
C ILE A 291 -7.24 -8.85 1.70
N HIS A 292 -6.34 -8.88 2.67
CA HIS A 292 -6.46 -9.71 3.87
C HIS A 292 -7.71 -9.33 4.67
N GLN A 293 -7.90 -8.05 4.95
CA GLN A 293 -9.07 -7.53 5.66
C GLN A 293 -10.40 -7.89 4.98
N VAL A 294 -10.49 -7.77 3.65
CA VAL A 294 -11.69 -8.18 2.91
C VAL A 294 -11.95 -9.66 3.06
N VAL A 295 -10.91 -10.49 2.96
CA VAL A 295 -11.02 -11.95 3.04
C VAL A 295 -11.45 -12.39 4.43
N ASP A 296 -10.81 -11.89 5.47
CA ASP A 296 -11.09 -12.25 6.87
C ASP A 296 -12.51 -11.85 7.27
N VAL A 297 -12.83 -10.58 7.05
CA VAL A 297 -14.17 -10.05 7.36
C VAL A 297 -15.26 -10.81 6.60
N PHE A 298 -15.00 -11.19 5.34
CA PHE A 298 -15.97 -11.96 4.56
C PHE A 298 -16.10 -13.41 5.05
N THR A 299 -14.97 -14.06 5.33
CA THR A 299 -14.94 -15.48 5.71
C THR A 299 -15.54 -15.69 7.09
N ASN A 300 -15.22 -14.81 8.03
CA ASN A 300 -15.72 -14.84 9.41
C ASN A 300 -17.10 -14.19 9.56
N ALA A 301 -17.60 -13.53 8.52
CA ALA A 301 -18.84 -12.76 8.53
C ALA A 301 -18.89 -11.71 9.68
N GLU A 302 -17.79 -10.99 9.86
CA GLU A 302 -17.65 -9.99 10.92
C GLU A 302 -18.29 -8.66 10.54
N GLU A 303 -19.15 -8.14 11.40
CA GLU A 303 -19.81 -6.85 11.17
C GLU A 303 -18.99 -5.70 11.77
N HIS A 304 -18.58 -4.78 10.90
CA HIS A 304 -17.86 -3.56 11.29
C HIS A 304 -18.63 -2.32 10.85
N PRO A 305 -18.95 -1.38 11.76
CA PRO A 305 -19.61 -0.13 11.42
C PRO A 305 -18.91 0.61 10.29
N GLY A 306 -19.66 1.01 9.26
CA GLY A 306 -19.09 1.72 8.10
C GLY A 306 -18.29 0.87 7.11
N TYR A 307 -18.16 -0.46 7.33
CA TYR A 307 -17.37 -1.33 6.45
C TYR A 307 -18.12 -2.60 6.04
N SER A 308 -18.71 -3.35 6.97
CA SER A 308 -19.36 -4.63 6.70
C SER A 308 -20.63 -4.83 7.50
N ARG A 309 -21.61 -5.54 6.90
CA ARG A 309 -22.89 -5.83 7.53
C ARG A 309 -23.58 -7.05 6.92
N LEU A 310 -24.20 -7.89 7.73
CA LEU A 310 -25.15 -8.89 7.28
C LEU A 310 -26.54 -8.23 7.11
N VAL A 311 -26.98 -8.06 5.87
CA VAL A 311 -28.25 -7.41 5.54
C VAL A 311 -29.32 -8.48 5.38
N PRO A 312 -30.37 -8.52 6.27
CA PRO A 312 -31.42 -9.51 6.20
C PRO A 312 -32.24 -9.44 4.90
N HIS A 313 -32.71 -10.58 4.40
CA HIS A 313 -33.56 -10.65 3.21
C HIS A 313 -34.82 -9.83 3.33
N ASP A 314 -35.42 -9.76 4.53
CA ASP A 314 -36.65 -8.99 4.80
C ASP A 314 -36.38 -7.48 4.64
N GLU A 315 -35.23 -6.98 5.08
CA GLU A 315 -34.83 -5.58 4.88
C GLU A 315 -34.64 -5.27 3.39
N ILE A 316 -34.00 -6.19 2.64
CA ILE A 316 -33.78 -6.04 1.20
C ILE A 316 -35.14 -6.08 0.44
N ALA A 317 -36.07 -6.91 0.88
CA ALA A 317 -37.37 -7.06 0.27
C ALA A 317 -38.39 -5.98 0.71
N ASP A 318 -38.05 -5.14 1.68
CA ASP A 318 -38.90 -4.03 2.12
C ASP A 318 -39.27 -3.17 0.90
N PRO A 319 -40.54 -2.73 0.76
CA PRO A 319 -40.95 -1.86 -0.35
C PRO A 319 -40.13 -0.60 -0.54
N LYS A 320 -39.50 -0.07 0.53
CA LYS A 320 -38.57 1.06 0.47
C LYS A 320 -37.29 0.73 -0.28
N ASN A 321 -36.83 -0.51 -0.18
CA ASN A 321 -35.60 -0.98 -0.80
C ASN A 321 -35.87 -1.68 -2.13
N ASP A 322 -36.98 -2.40 -2.27
CA ASP A 322 -37.41 -3.11 -3.49
C ASP A 322 -36.28 -3.89 -4.18
N TYR A 323 -35.57 -4.69 -3.40
CA TYR A 323 -34.43 -5.49 -3.86
C TYR A 323 -33.27 -4.66 -4.49
N ASN A 324 -33.16 -3.41 -4.12
CA ASN A 324 -31.99 -2.58 -4.45
C ASN A 324 -30.84 -2.99 -3.53
N LEU A 325 -29.71 -3.38 -4.08
CA LEU A 325 -28.54 -3.90 -3.35
C LEU A 325 -27.41 -2.87 -3.28
N ASN A 326 -27.67 -1.59 -3.56
CA ASN A 326 -26.65 -0.55 -3.53
C ASN A 326 -26.07 -0.39 -2.12
N LEU A 327 -24.78 -0.64 -1.94
CA LEU A 327 -24.09 -0.71 -0.65
C LEU A 327 -24.35 0.51 0.27
N PRO A 328 -24.28 1.78 -0.22
CA PRO A 328 -24.54 2.94 0.64
C PRO A 328 -25.95 3.02 1.26
N ARG A 329 -26.86 2.15 0.86
CA ARG A 329 -28.19 2.03 1.53
C ARG A 329 -28.10 1.28 2.86
N TYR A 330 -27.11 0.39 2.98
CA TYR A 330 -26.97 -0.56 4.08
C TYR A 330 -25.75 -0.31 4.94
N ILE A 331 -24.71 0.27 4.34
CA ILE A 331 -23.42 0.58 4.98
C ILE A 331 -23.15 2.07 4.80
N ASP A 332 -23.15 2.82 5.89
CA ASP A 332 -22.80 4.25 5.86
C ASP A 332 -21.30 4.43 6.04
N THR A 333 -20.61 4.58 4.92
CA THR A 333 -19.15 4.81 4.87
C THR A 333 -18.77 6.28 4.98
N ARG A 334 -19.74 7.19 5.14
CA ARG A 334 -19.43 8.61 5.29
C ARG A 334 -18.68 8.83 6.59
N GLU A 335 -17.63 9.58 6.55
CA GLU A 335 -17.03 10.12 7.76
C GLU A 335 -18.10 10.95 8.46
N ALA A 336 -18.21 10.78 9.78
CA ALA A 336 -19.11 11.59 10.55
C ALA A 336 -18.71 13.05 10.36
N GLU A 337 -19.54 13.82 9.65
CA GLU A 337 -19.32 15.26 9.55
C GLU A 337 -19.37 15.84 10.95
N ASP A 338 -18.39 16.64 11.29
CA ASP A 338 -18.39 17.39 12.54
C ASP A 338 -19.61 18.31 12.58
N LYS A 339 -20.57 17.95 13.40
CA LYS A 339 -21.75 18.78 13.60
C LYS A 339 -21.31 20.06 14.30
N GLN A 340 -21.42 21.19 13.60
CA GLN A 340 -21.14 22.49 14.17
C GLN A 340 -22.08 22.76 15.38
N ASP A 341 -21.50 23.14 16.52
CA ASP A 341 -22.26 23.49 17.71
C ASP A 341 -22.42 25.00 17.81
N ILE A 342 -23.66 25.47 17.60
CA ILE A 342 -23.96 26.90 17.59
C ILE A 342 -23.68 27.55 18.95
N ASP A 343 -23.97 26.87 20.06
CA ASP A 343 -23.74 27.42 21.40
C ASP A 343 -22.25 27.47 21.73
N GLY A 344 -21.47 26.47 21.24
CA GLY A 344 -20.00 26.52 21.28
C GLY A 344 -19.42 27.71 20.53
N HIS A 345 -19.91 28.00 19.32
CA HIS A 345 -19.49 29.17 18.56
C HIS A 345 -19.92 30.52 19.14
N LEU A 346 -21.05 30.56 19.86
CA LEU A 346 -21.54 31.80 20.48
C LEU A 346 -20.90 32.09 21.84
N ARG A 347 -20.61 31.06 22.63
CA ARG A 347 -20.17 31.21 24.03
C ARG A 347 -18.79 30.64 24.31
N GLY A 348 -18.18 30.00 23.33
CA GLY A 348 -16.92 29.27 23.50
C GLY A 348 -17.11 27.90 24.16
N GLY A 349 -16.04 27.14 24.23
CA GLY A 349 -15.97 25.81 24.82
C GLY A 349 -16.23 24.70 23.77
N ILE A 350 -15.42 23.65 23.88
CA ILE A 350 -15.50 22.45 23.03
C ILE A 350 -16.64 21.57 23.52
N PRO A 351 -17.60 21.17 22.68
CA PRO A 351 -18.68 20.28 23.08
C PRO A 351 -18.13 18.96 23.61
N THR A 352 -18.61 18.51 24.78
CA THR A 352 -18.18 17.23 25.38
C THR A 352 -18.42 16.04 24.44
N ARG A 353 -19.48 16.05 23.62
CA ARG A 353 -19.74 15.01 22.63
C ARG A 353 -18.64 14.89 21.56
N ASP A 354 -17.97 16.01 21.19
CA ASP A 354 -16.89 16.00 20.19
C ASP A 354 -15.61 15.44 20.82
N ILE A 355 -15.43 15.65 22.14
CA ILE A 355 -14.34 15.04 22.92
C ILE A 355 -14.62 13.53 23.11
N GLU A 356 -15.85 13.16 23.43
CA GLU A 356 -16.26 11.76 23.59
C GLU A 356 -16.20 10.96 22.28
N ALA A 357 -16.27 11.61 21.12
CA ALA A 357 -16.03 10.96 19.81
C ALA A 357 -14.60 10.41 19.66
N LEU A 358 -13.67 10.73 20.55
CA LEU A 358 -12.32 10.15 20.64
C LEU A 358 -12.25 8.99 21.65
N ASP A 359 -13.36 8.26 21.83
CA ASP A 359 -13.52 7.22 22.86
C ASP A 359 -12.44 6.12 22.77
N ASP A 360 -12.00 5.74 21.58
CA ASP A 360 -10.93 4.75 21.40
C ASP A 360 -9.65 5.14 22.17
N TYR A 361 -9.31 6.42 22.17
CA TYR A 361 -8.16 6.94 22.94
C TYR A 361 -8.44 6.96 24.44
N TRP A 362 -9.67 7.32 24.84
CA TRP A 362 -10.03 7.42 26.24
C TRP A 362 -10.21 6.06 26.91
N GLN A 363 -10.56 5.02 26.17
CA GLN A 363 -10.58 3.64 26.68
C GLN A 363 -9.17 3.16 27.05
N VAL A 364 -8.17 3.54 26.26
CA VAL A 364 -6.77 3.17 26.51
C VAL A 364 -6.07 4.12 27.50
N CYS A 365 -6.38 5.42 27.42
CA CYS A 365 -5.75 6.47 28.21
C CYS A 365 -6.79 7.39 28.86
N PRO A 366 -7.59 6.92 29.84
CA PRO A 366 -8.66 7.72 30.43
C PRO A 366 -8.17 8.98 31.14
N ASP A 367 -7.03 8.96 31.81
CA ASP A 367 -6.50 10.09 32.53
C ASP A 367 -5.90 11.15 31.56
N LEU A 368 -5.53 10.77 30.36
CA LEU A 368 -5.09 11.70 29.32
C LEU A 368 -6.20 12.69 28.94
N ARG A 369 -7.47 12.21 28.85
CA ARG A 369 -8.63 13.08 28.64
C ARG A 369 -8.71 14.19 29.69
N ILE A 370 -8.55 13.83 30.97
CA ILE A 370 -8.59 14.79 32.10
C ILE A 370 -7.43 15.77 32.05
N SER A 371 -6.27 15.32 31.58
CA SER A 371 -5.08 16.15 31.42
C SER A 371 -5.20 17.17 30.29
N LEU A 372 -5.97 16.85 29.24
CA LEU A 372 -6.13 17.70 28.06
C LEU A 372 -7.32 18.66 28.16
N PHE A 373 -8.39 18.30 28.89
CA PHE A 373 -9.62 19.08 28.93
C PHE A 373 -10.08 19.36 30.34
N ALA A 374 -10.49 20.60 30.56
CA ALA A 374 -11.11 21.06 31.82
C ALA A 374 -12.57 21.46 31.59
N ASP A 375 -13.46 21.07 32.50
CA ASP A 375 -14.88 21.41 32.38
C ASP A 375 -15.06 22.93 32.50
N GLN A 376 -15.74 23.54 31.51
CA GLN A 376 -16.05 24.97 31.48
C GLN A 376 -17.49 25.23 31.97
N ARG A 377 -18.45 24.57 31.36
CA ARG A 377 -19.87 24.65 31.66
C ARG A 377 -20.56 23.32 31.30
N PRO A 378 -21.79 23.06 31.77
CA PRO A 378 -22.46 21.79 31.43
C PRO A 378 -22.47 21.47 29.95
N GLY A 379 -21.84 20.35 29.57
CA GLY A 379 -21.72 19.88 28.19
C GLY A 379 -20.60 20.52 27.37
N TYR A 380 -19.70 21.34 27.98
CA TYR A 380 -18.60 22.01 27.29
C TYR A 380 -17.34 22.02 28.16
N ALA A 381 -16.19 21.86 27.51
CA ALA A 381 -14.87 21.91 28.14
C ALA A 381 -13.93 22.86 27.37
N ASP A 382 -12.95 23.37 28.09
CA ASP A 382 -11.83 24.10 27.49
C ASP A 382 -10.59 23.23 27.44
N LEU A 383 -9.63 23.61 26.57
CA LEU A 383 -8.34 22.97 26.55
C LEU A 383 -7.58 23.37 27.87
N ALA A 384 -7.11 22.37 28.59
CA ALA A 384 -6.40 22.55 29.86
C ALA A 384 -4.90 22.88 29.70
N VAL A 385 -4.37 22.78 28.48
CA VAL A 385 -2.96 22.95 28.15
C VAL A 385 -2.81 23.89 26.94
N GLU A 386 -1.65 24.52 26.81
CA GLU A 386 -1.35 25.38 25.66
C GLU A 386 -1.26 24.51 24.37
N LYS A 387 -1.79 25.03 23.24
CA LYS A 387 -1.79 24.33 21.97
C LYS A 387 -0.40 23.89 21.50
N ALA A 388 0.63 24.66 21.84
CA ALA A 388 2.01 24.33 21.47
C ALA A 388 2.54 23.10 22.24
N ASP A 389 2.01 22.84 23.42
CA ASP A 389 2.48 21.78 24.32
C ASP A 389 1.71 20.46 24.14
N LEU A 390 0.59 20.47 23.38
CA LEU A 390 -0.28 19.31 23.17
C LEU A 390 0.50 18.05 22.81
N LYS A 391 1.41 18.13 21.82
CA LYS A 391 2.21 16.99 21.37
C LYS A 391 3.05 16.42 22.52
N GLY A 392 3.69 17.29 23.30
CA GLY A 392 4.52 16.88 24.43
C GLY A 392 3.70 16.23 25.54
N VAL A 393 2.56 16.82 25.89
CA VAL A 393 1.66 16.30 26.93
C VAL A 393 1.12 14.91 26.53
N ILE A 394 0.66 14.73 25.30
CA ILE A 394 0.14 13.45 24.82
C ILE A 394 1.24 12.38 24.84
N HIS A 395 2.37 12.65 24.19
CA HIS A 395 3.44 11.67 24.03
C HIS A 395 4.11 11.29 25.37
N GLN A 396 4.24 12.23 26.30
CA GLN A 396 4.87 12.00 27.61
C GLN A 396 3.86 11.55 28.69
N HIS A 397 2.57 11.46 28.38
CA HIS A 397 1.57 11.03 29.34
C HIS A 397 1.83 9.59 29.82
N PRO A 398 1.81 9.32 31.15
CA PRO A 398 2.19 8.01 31.68
C PRO A 398 1.40 6.85 31.09
N GLN A 399 0.10 7.00 30.84
CA GLN A 399 -0.74 5.94 30.23
C GLN A 399 -0.39 5.72 28.76
N PHE A 400 -0.09 6.78 28.01
CA PHE A 400 0.32 6.66 26.61
C PHE A 400 1.73 6.05 26.50
N ALA A 401 2.65 6.46 27.36
CA ALA A 401 3.98 5.85 27.46
C ALA A 401 3.89 4.35 27.85
N ALA A 402 3.00 4.00 28.76
CA ALA A 402 2.74 2.60 29.12
C ALA A 402 2.14 1.79 27.95
N TYR A 403 1.26 2.40 27.17
CA TYR A 403 0.72 1.80 25.95
C TYR A 403 1.84 1.51 24.93
N ILE A 404 2.70 2.50 24.65
CA ILE A 404 3.86 2.31 23.77
C ILE A 404 4.77 1.18 24.29
N ALA A 405 5.10 1.19 25.59
CA ALA A 405 5.91 0.13 26.20
C ALA A 405 5.27 -1.25 26.06
N GLY A 406 3.94 -1.35 26.21
CA GLY A 406 3.17 -2.57 25.97
C GLY A 406 3.28 -3.08 24.53
N MET A 407 3.18 -2.17 23.54
CA MET A 407 3.33 -2.54 22.12
C MET A 407 4.75 -2.99 21.81
N ASN A 408 5.77 -2.36 22.39
CA ASN A 408 7.16 -2.79 22.26
C ASN A 408 7.39 -4.17 22.84
N GLN A 409 6.79 -4.51 23.97
CA GLN A 409 6.86 -5.85 24.57
C GLN A 409 6.17 -6.91 23.68
N LYS A 410 5.04 -6.56 23.06
CA LYS A 410 4.38 -7.45 22.08
C LYS A 410 5.30 -7.73 20.90
N PHE A 411 5.87 -6.69 20.30
CA PHE A 411 6.80 -6.87 19.19
C PHE A 411 8.03 -7.71 19.61
N LEU A 412 8.60 -7.42 20.76
CA LEU A 412 9.75 -8.17 21.28
C LEU A 412 9.42 -9.66 21.45
N HIS A 413 8.24 -9.99 21.95
CA HIS A 413 7.82 -11.39 22.10
C HIS A 413 7.68 -12.11 20.75
N TRP A 414 7.01 -11.48 19.79
CA TRP A 414 6.88 -12.02 18.44
C TRP A 414 8.25 -12.14 17.75
N SER A 415 9.09 -11.10 17.83
CA SER A 415 10.39 -11.05 17.16
C SER A 415 11.35 -12.12 17.66
N GLN A 416 11.38 -12.43 18.98
CA GLN A 416 12.21 -13.48 19.54
C GLN A 416 11.84 -14.87 18.99
N THR A 417 10.54 -15.14 18.90
CA THR A 417 10.04 -16.42 18.34
C THR A 417 10.37 -16.52 16.86
N THR A 418 10.10 -15.44 16.11
CA THR A 418 10.33 -15.35 14.66
C THR A 418 11.81 -15.38 14.32
N ALA A 419 12.68 -14.68 15.05
CA ALA A 419 14.13 -14.74 14.86
C ALA A 419 14.67 -16.17 14.95
N THR A 420 14.14 -16.97 15.89
CA THR A 420 14.56 -18.36 16.06
C THR A 420 14.23 -19.22 14.84
N LYS A 421 13.12 -18.94 14.16
CA LYS A 421 12.72 -19.64 12.93
C LYS A 421 13.50 -19.13 11.73
N LEU A 422 13.63 -17.81 11.56
CA LEU A 422 14.33 -17.18 10.44
C LEU A 422 15.82 -17.57 10.39
N ARG A 423 16.51 -17.69 11.54
CA ARG A 423 17.89 -18.15 11.60
C ARG A 423 18.10 -19.62 11.18
N LYS A 424 17.01 -20.39 11.07
CA LYS A 424 17.05 -21.79 10.61
C LYS A 424 16.86 -21.93 9.10
N LEU A 425 16.66 -20.83 8.38
CA LEU A 425 16.58 -20.87 6.92
C LEU A 425 17.87 -21.47 6.35
N GLN A 426 17.70 -22.26 5.30
CA GLN A 426 18.79 -22.99 4.63
C GLN A 426 18.65 -22.82 3.11
N VAL A 427 19.64 -23.31 2.40
CA VAL A 427 19.56 -23.46 0.94
C VAL A 427 18.29 -24.25 0.58
N ASP A 428 17.65 -23.89 -0.50
CA ASP A 428 16.36 -24.44 -0.99
C ASP A 428 15.15 -24.15 -0.10
N CYS A 429 15.23 -23.17 0.85
CA CYS A 429 14.02 -22.68 1.52
C CYS A 429 13.07 -22.00 0.52
N LEU A 430 11.77 -21.97 0.86
CA LEU A 430 10.71 -21.43 0.01
C LEU A 430 10.31 -20.01 0.49
N PRO A 431 10.78 -18.95 -0.16
CA PRO A 431 10.50 -17.57 0.28
C PRO A 431 9.02 -17.23 0.44
N LYS A 432 8.16 -17.72 -0.46
CA LYS A 432 6.70 -17.48 -0.37
C LYS A 432 6.06 -18.09 0.88
N GLN A 433 6.50 -19.28 1.30
CA GLN A 433 6.01 -19.91 2.53
C GLN A 433 6.52 -19.17 3.78
N ILE A 434 7.75 -18.64 3.72
CA ILE A 434 8.34 -17.89 4.82
C ILE A 434 7.50 -16.64 5.12
N ILE A 435 7.19 -15.85 4.08
CA ILE A 435 6.40 -14.63 4.29
C ILE A 435 4.97 -14.96 4.73
N GLU A 436 4.34 -15.97 4.17
CA GLU A 436 3.01 -16.41 4.57
C GLU A 436 2.97 -16.76 6.05
N GLU A 437 3.89 -17.64 6.53
CA GLU A 437 3.94 -18.04 7.94
C GLU A 437 4.15 -16.84 8.87
N HIS A 438 5.09 -15.95 8.52
CA HIS A 438 5.46 -14.87 9.44
C HIS A 438 4.49 -13.68 9.40
N SER A 439 3.88 -13.40 8.27
CA SER A 439 2.88 -12.34 8.16
C SER A 439 1.58 -12.72 8.86
N GLU A 440 1.11 -13.95 8.71
CA GLU A 440 -0.03 -14.49 9.45
C GLU A 440 0.23 -14.52 10.97
N SER A 441 1.43 -14.98 11.36
CA SER A 441 1.83 -14.98 12.77
C SER A 441 1.85 -13.56 13.36
N LEU A 442 2.31 -12.55 12.61
CA LEU A 442 2.34 -11.18 13.06
C LEU A 442 0.94 -10.60 13.21
N LEU A 443 0.09 -10.79 12.19
CA LEU A 443 -1.30 -10.32 12.20
C LEU A 443 -2.06 -10.89 13.40
N HIS A 444 -2.07 -12.22 13.54
CA HIS A 444 -2.74 -12.91 14.64
C HIS A 444 -2.23 -12.45 16.03
N HIS A 445 -0.91 -12.25 16.17
CA HIS A 445 -0.32 -11.75 17.42
C HIS A 445 -0.82 -10.37 17.82
N TYR A 446 -1.09 -9.49 16.84
CA TYR A 446 -1.63 -8.17 17.09
C TYR A 446 -3.16 -8.15 17.23
N GLU A 447 -3.89 -9.06 16.58
CA GLU A 447 -5.34 -9.20 16.73
C GLU A 447 -5.75 -9.75 18.09
N GLU A 448 -5.19 -10.88 18.53
CA GLU A 448 -5.54 -11.54 19.82
C GLU A 448 -5.40 -10.62 21.04
N ASN A 449 -4.53 -9.67 20.96
CA ASN A 449 -4.21 -8.78 22.07
C ASN A 449 -4.49 -7.30 21.75
N ASN A 450 -5.38 -7.02 20.82
CA ASN A 450 -5.64 -5.65 20.38
C ASN A 450 -6.27 -4.81 21.49
N GLN A 451 -5.52 -3.81 21.96
CA GLN A 451 -5.98 -2.82 22.93
C GLN A 451 -6.38 -1.50 22.25
N GLY A 452 -6.89 -1.56 21.05
CA GLY A 452 -7.80 -0.57 20.49
C GLY A 452 -7.18 0.56 19.65
N LEU A 453 -5.91 0.93 19.76
CA LEU A 453 -5.38 2.06 18.99
C LEU A 453 -4.56 1.66 17.76
N ILE A 454 -3.84 0.54 17.82
CA ILE A 454 -3.08 0.05 16.68
C ILE A 454 -3.95 -0.85 15.81
N ASP A 455 -3.92 -0.62 14.52
CA ASP A 455 -4.56 -1.48 13.53
C ASP A 455 -3.62 -2.64 13.18
N ALA A 456 -4.00 -3.87 13.49
CA ALA A 456 -3.22 -5.08 13.20
C ALA A 456 -2.90 -5.20 11.70
N TYR A 457 -3.82 -4.83 10.82
CA TYR A 457 -3.59 -4.80 9.37
C TYR A 457 -2.58 -3.73 8.94
N ALA A 458 -2.43 -2.64 9.72
CA ALA A 458 -1.37 -1.66 9.45
C ALA A 458 0.01 -2.24 9.76
N VAL A 459 0.14 -2.94 10.90
CA VAL A 459 1.38 -3.65 11.25
C VAL A 459 1.72 -4.74 10.23
N TYR A 460 0.73 -5.52 9.82
CA TYR A 460 0.86 -6.50 8.74
C TYR A 460 1.37 -5.85 7.43
N GLN A 461 0.81 -4.68 7.05
CA GLN A 461 1.25 -3.99 5.84
C GLN A 461 2.71 -3.54 5.91
N HIS A 462 3.20 -3.12 7.06
CA HIS A 462 4.62 -2.77 7.20
C HIS A 462 5.53 -3.96 6.89
N LEU A 463 5.18 -5.16 7.33
CA LEU A 463 5.93 -6.35 6.98
C LEU A 463 5.85 -6.66 5.48
N MET A 464 4.66 -6.52 4.87
CA MET A 464 4.49 -6.79 3.45
C MET A 464 5.21 -5.78 2.55
N ASP A 465 5.25 -4.51 2.95
CA ASP A 465 6.03 -3.48 2.25
C ASP A 465 7.52 -3.78 2.35
N TYR A 466 8.01 -4.08 3.54
CA TYR A 466 9.41 -4.42 3.78
C TYR A 466 9.82 -5.71 3.04
N TRP A 467 8.93 -6.69 3.00
CA TRP A 467 9.11 -7.90 2.20
C TRP A 467 9.30 -7.57 0.72
N ALA A 468 8.41 -6.80 0.15
CA ALA A 468 8.46 -6.44 -1.27
C ALA A 468 9.67 -5.58 -1.65
N GLU A 469 10.17 -4.76 -0.71
CA GLU A 469 11.29 -3.85 -0.96
C GLU A 469 12.67 -4.49 -0.74
N THR A 470 12.77 -5.45 0.19
CA THR A 470 14.09 -5.93 0.63
C THR A 470 14.11 -7.41 1.02
N MET A 471 13.25 -7.84 1.93
CA MET A 471 13.37 -9.14 2.59
C MET A 471 13.19 -10.32 1.62
N GLN A 472 12.38 -10.14 0.58
CA GLN A 472 12.16 -11.13 -0.46
C GLN A 472 13.47 -11.48 -1.18
N ASP A 473 14.21 -10.46 -1.65
CA ASP A 473 15.48 -10.65 -2.35
C ASP A 473 16.52 -11.32 -1.43
N ASP A 474 16.57 -10.92 -0.17
CA ASP A 474 17.44 -11.57 0.83
C ASP A 474 17.11 -13.07 1.01
N CYS A 475 15.81 -13.42 1.10
CA CYS A 475 15.38 -14.81 1.23
C CYS A 475 15.75 -15.63 -0.01
N TYR A 476 15.63 -15.06 -1.22
CA TYR A 476 16.09 -15.75 -2.44
C TYR A 476 17.62 -15.92 -2.49
N LEU A 477 18.40 -14.94 -2.00
CA LEU A 477 19.85 -15.10 -1.87
C LEU A 477 20.20 -16.23 -0.89
N ILE A 478 19.52 -16.30 0.25
CA ILE A 478 19.73 -17.36 1.24
C ILE A 478 19.29 -18.73 0.67
N ALA A 479 18.18 -18.80 -0.05
CA ALA A 479 17.74 -20.02 -0.71
C ALA A 479 18.73 -20.51 -1.77
N ALA A 480 19.42 -19.59 -2.47
CA ALA A 480 20.38 -19.91 -3.49
C ALA A 480 21.76 -20.27 -2.92
N ASP A 481 22.32 -19.45 -2.05
CA ASP A 481 23.72 -19.50 -1.65
C ASP A 481 23.95 -19.74 -0.15
N GLY A 482 22.86 -19.76 0.64
CA GLY A 482 22.92 -19.84 2.11
C GLY A 482 23.31 -18.50 2.76
N TRP A 483 23.71 -18.55 4.02
CA TRP A 483 24.06 -17.36 4.81
C TRP A 483 25.48 -16.87 4.51
N VAL A 484 25.68 -16.34 3.29
CA VAL A 484 27.02 -15.91 2.82
C VAL A 484 26.99 -14.44 2.46
N ALA A 485 27.91 -13.66 3.08
CA ALA A 485 28.04 -12.23 2.83
C ALA A 485 29.16 -11.96 1.80
N ASN A 486 28.89 -12.24 0.52
CA ASN A 486 29.85 -12.02 -0.57
C ASN A 486 29.83 -10.57 -1.05
N THR A 487 31.01 -9.94 -1.12
CA THR A 487 31.15 -8.59 -1.71
C THR A 487 31.33 -8.67 -3.23
N GLN A 488 30.69 -7.74 -3.94
CA GLN A 488 30.74 -7.62 -5.40
C GLN A 488 31.23 -6.23 -5.79
N ARG A 489 32.03 -6.13 -6.91
CA ARG A 489 32.46 -4.83 -7.42
C ARG A 489 31.39 -4.19 -8.28
N ILE A 490 31.13 -2.92 -8.04
CA ILE A 490 30.18 -2.12 -8.83
C ILE A 490 30.94 -1.51 -10.01
N ILE A 491 30.76 -2.06 -11.21
CA ILE A 491 31.40 -1.57 -12.43
C ILE A 491 30.35 -0.87 -13.30
N GLU A 492 30.41 0.46 -13.38
CA GLU A 492 29.56 1.25 -14.25
C GLU A 492 30.17 1.36 -15.66
N VAL A 493 29.46 0.87 -16.67
CA VAL A 493 29.91 1.00 -18.07
C VAL A 493 29.17 2.17 -18.72
N ASN A 494 29.91 3.17 -19.17
CA ASN A 494 29.35 4.29 -19.92
C ASN A 494 28.82 3.80 -21.28
N LYS A 495 27.50 3.78 -21.46
CA LYS A 495 26.83 3.29 -22.67
C LYS A 495 27.25 3.99 -23.96
N LYS A 496 27.80 5.24 -23.90
CA LYS A 496 28.23 6.01 -25.07
C LYS A 496 29.72 5.78 -25.43
N THR A 497 30.56 5.58 -24.42
CA THR A 497 32.01 5.52 -24.61
C THR A 497 32.62 4.14 -24.43
N GLY A 498 31.85 3.18 -23.90
CA GLY A 498 32.30 1.82 -23.55
C GLY A 498 33.32 1.78 -22.39
N LYS A 499 33.63 2.93 -21.78
CA LYS A 499 34.59 2.98 -20.65
C LYS A 499 33.93 2.50 -19.38
N SER A 500 34.54 1.58 -18.69
CA SER A 500 34.14 1.12 -17.35
C SER A 500 34.75 2.05 -16.28
N LYS A 501 33.94 2.33 -15.25
CA LYS A 501 34.37 3.05 -14.05
C LYS A 501 34.00 2.19 -12.83
N ASP A 502 35.00 1.93 -12.01
CA ASP A 502 34.82 1.29 -10.72
C ASP A 502 34.16 2.28 -9.75
N LYS A 503 33.00 1.90 -9.14
CA LYS A 503 32.22 2.70 -8.20
C LYS A 503 32.34 2.20 -6.75
N GLY A 504 33.19 1.22 -6.52
CA GLY A 504 33.37 0.58 -5.22
C GLY A 504 32.79 -0.84 -5.19
N TRP A 505 32.25 -1.21 -4.07
CA TRP A 505 31.75 -2.55 -3.81
C TRP A 505 30.42 -2.52 -3.06
N THR A 506 29.68 -3.61 -3.13
CA THR A 506 28.44 -3.83 -2.37
C THR A 506 28.39 -5.27 -1.87
N CYS A 507 27.52 -5.52 -0.89
CA CYS A 507 27.05 -6.84 -0.53
C CYS A 507 25.54 -6.78 -0.40
N ASP A 508 24.83 -7.58 -1.17
CA ASP A 508 23.37 -7.49 -1.27
C ASP A 508 22.71 -7.98 0.01
N LEU A 509 23.15 -9.12 0.56
CA LEU A 509 22.55 -9.69 1.77
C LEU A 509 22.88 -8.83 3.02
N VAL A 510 24.11 -8.37 3.18
CA VAL A 510 24.59 -7.58 4.32
C VAL A 510 25.10 -6.23 3.84
N PRO A 511 24.27 -5.17 3.82
CA PRO A 511 24.70 -3.82 3.46
C PRO A 511 25.84 -3.29 4.35
N LYS A 512 26.77 -2.53 3.78
CA LYS A 512 27.93 -1.94 4.47
C LYS A 512 27.57 -1.22 5.77
N LEU A 513 26.42 -0.52 5.79
CA LEU A 513 25.98 0.23 6.96
C LEU A 513 25.82 -0.65 8.20
N LEU A 514 25.38 -1.90 8.06
CA LEU A 514 25.25 -2.83 9.18
C LEU A 514 26.61 -3.24 9.76
N ILE A 515 27.58 -3.45 8.89
CA ILE A 515 28.97 -3.72 9.31
C ILE A 515 29.55 -2.54 10.07
N VAL A 516 29.37 -1.33 9.53
CA VAL A 516 29.85 -0.10 10.16
C VAL A 516 29.18 0.11 11.50
N ALA A 517 27.86 -0.01 11.59
CA ALA A 517 27.10 0.21 12.81
C ALA A 517 27.51 -0.80 13.93
N ARG A 518 27.81 -2.05 13.55
CA ARG A 518 28.12 -3.06 14.55
C ARG A 518 29.59 -3.13 14.98
N TYR A 519 30.52 -2.90 14.05
CA TYR A 519 31.93 -3.14 14.31
C TYR A 519 32.77 -1.84 14.33
N PHE A 520 32.28 -0.76 13.74
CA PHE A 520 33.04 0.49 13.53
C PHE A 520 32.23 1.74 13.90
N ALA A 521 31.36 1.62 14.92
CA ALA A 521 30.50 2.73 15.38
C ALA A 521 31.33 3.91 15.90
N GLU A 522 32.48 3.67 16.54
CA GLU A 522 33.36 4.73 17.05
C GLU A 522 34.02 5.51 15.89
N GLU A 523 34.48 4.81 14.86
CA GLU A 523 35.05 5.42 13.66
C GLU A 523 34.02 6.26 12.90
N GLN A 524 32.79 5.76 12.77
CA GLN A 524 31.69 6.51 12.17
C GLN A 524 31.37 7.77 13.01
N ALA A 525 31.26 7.64 14.31
CA ALA A 525 30.99 8.78 15.20
C ALA A 525 32.10 9.85 15.11
N ALA A 526 33.37 9.44 14.91
CA ALA A 526 34.46 10.37 14.71
C ALA A 526 34.35 11.13 13.36
N ILE A 527 33.87 10.46 12.31
CA ILE A 527 33.58 11.09 11.00
C ILE A 527 32.43 12.07 11.14
N ASP A 528 31.35 11.67 11.82
CA ASP A 528 30.14 12.50 12.04
C ASP A 528 30.51 13.77 12.83
N ALA A 529 31.37 13.66 13.85
CA ALA A 529 31.87 14.80 14.60
C ALA A 529 32.69 15.77 13.72
N GLN A 530 33.55 15.25 12.83
CA GLN A 530 34.30 16.07 11.87
C GLN A 530 33.37 16.72 10.84
N GLN A 531 32.31 16.05 10.43
CA GLN A 531 31.30 16.57 9.53
C GLN A 531 30.54 17.75 10.18
N ALA A 532 30.13 17.60 11.43
CA ALA A 532 29.49 18.69 12.21
C ALA A 532 30.44 19.90 12.39
N GLU A 533 31.73 19.65 12.62
CA GLU A 533 32.74 20.71 12.68
C GLU A 533 32.90 21.41 11.34
N LEU A 534 32.94 20.66 10.23
CA LEU A 534 32.96 21.20 8.87
C LEU A 534 31.76 22.08 8.58
N GLU A 535 30.56 21.64 8.94
CA GLU A 535 29.32 22.43 8.77
C GLU A 535 29.39 23.73 9.56
N SER A 536 29.88 23.69 10.81
CA SER A 536 30.08 24.89 11.62
C SER A 536 31.07 25.89 11.02
N VAL A 537 32.21 25.40 10.53
CA VAL A 537 33.23 26.25 9.88
C VAL A 537 32.71 26.83 8.57
N THR A 538 31.96 26.05 7.79
CA THR A 538 31.33 26.50 6.53
C THR A 538 30.28 27.59 6.81
N ALA A 539 29.47 27.43 7.87
CA ALA A 539 28.51 28.45 8.30
C ALA A 539 29.20 29.76 8.71
N GLN A 540 30.28 29.68 9.48
CA GLN A 540 31.06 30.85 9.86
C GLN A 540 31.70 31.58 8.66
N LEU A 541 32.19 30.82 7.67
CA LEU A 541 32.70 31.41 6.42
C LEU A 541 31.57 32.14 5.65
N THR A 542 30.41 31.54 5.56
CA THR A 542 29.25 32.14 4.91
C THR A 542 28.79 33.41 5.63
N GLU A 543 28.70 33.36 6.94
CA GLU A 543 28.35 34.51 7.78
C GLU A 543 29.31 35.68 7.59
N LEU A 544 30.62 35.42 7.62
CA LEU A 544 31.66 36.45 7.34
C LEU A 544 31.53 37.01 5.92
N GLU A 545 31.27 36.18 4.92
CA GLU A 545 31.12 36.62 3.53
C GLU A 545 29.84 37.46 3.33
N GLU A 546 28.73 37.11 4.01
CA GLU A 546 27.48 37.87 3.95
C GLU A 546 27.57 39.20 4.73
N GLU A 547 28.16 39.18 5.92
CA GLU A 547 28.28 40.36 6.76
C GLU A 547 29.23 41.42 6.16
N HIS A 548 30.31 40.98 5.52
CA HIS A 548 31.37 41.85 5.00
C HIS A 548 31.49 41.89 3.47
N GLY A 549 30.49 41.35 2.74
CA GLY A 549 30.44 41.35 1.27
C GLY A 549 29.80 42.60 0.65
N GLY A 550 29.24 43.55 1.48
CA GLY A 550 28.62 44.77 1.01
C GLY A 550 29.60 45.80 0.50
N GLU A 551 29.12 46.95 -0.08
CA GLU A 551 29.92 48.00 -0.71
C GLU A 551 31.01 48.57 0.22
N ASP A 552 30.81 48.60 1.54
CA ASP A 552 31.79 49.09 2.53
C ASP A 552 32.46 47.93 3.32
N GLY A 553 32.26 46.67 2.90
CA GLY A 553 32.77 45.48 3.59
C GLY A 553 34.20 45.09 3.18
N ALA A 554 34.82 44.26 4.00
CA ALA A 554 36.22 43.80 3.83
C ALA A 554 36.42 42.98 2.51
N PHE A 555 35.35 42.47 1.91
CA PHE A 555 35.42 41.70 0.63
C PHE A 555 34.96 42.52 -0.58
N SER A 556 34.59 43.81 -0.41
CA SER A 556 34.06 44.67 -1.46
C SER A 556 35.00 44.89 -2.65
N GLU A 557 36.29 44.93 -2.41
CA GLU A 557 37.31 45.12 -3.43
C GLU A 557 37.74 43.83 -4.17
N LEU A 558 37.16 42.66 -3.81
CA LEU A 558 37.48 41.40 -4.40
C LEU A 558 36.51 41.08 -5.54
N GLU A 559 37.04 40.77 -6.74
CA GLU A 559 36.18 40.28 -7.84
C GLU A 559 35.47 38.98 -7.51
N LYS A 560 36.10 38.13 -6.70
CA LYS A 560 35.56 36.85 -6.19
C LYS A 560 36.17 36.56 -4.82
N ILE A 561 35.33 36.15 -3.88
CA ILE A 561 35.80 35.67 -2.58
C ILE A 561 36.37 34.27 -2.79
N ASN A 562 37.67 34.15 -2.86
CA ASN A 562 38.39 32.89 -2.95
C ASN A 562 39.77 33.04 -2.31
N LYS A 563 40.38 31.90 -1.93
CA LYS A 563 41.65 31.87 -1.23
C LYS A 563 42.75 32.65 -1.92
N GLY A 564 42.78 32.68 -3.26
CA GLY A 564 43.82 33.39 -4.04
C GLY A 564 43.69 34.90 -3.88
N GLU A 565 42.51 35.45 -4.15
CA GLU A 565 42.25 36.90 -4.08
C GLU A 565 42.31 37.40 -2.66
N VAL A 566 41.75 36.67 -1.70
CA VAL A 566 41.81 37.04 -0.25
C VAL A 566 43.28 37.05 0.23
N THR A 567 44.10 36.05 -0.17
CA THR A 567 45.53 36.01 0.22
C THR A 567 46.31 37.16 -0.40
N LYS A 568 46.00 37.57 -1.62
CA LYS A 568 46.61 38.68 -2.30
C LYS A 568 46.27 39.98 -1.60
N ARG A 569 45.02 40.27 -1.38
CA ARG A 569 44.52 41.47 -0.67
C ARG A 569 45.08 41.56 0.73
N HIS A 570 45.02 40.51 1.50
CA HIS A 570 45.61 40.50 2.85
C HIS A 570 47.10 40.83 2.86
N LYS A 571 47.90 40.34 1.90
CA LYS A 571 49.33 40.70 1.78
C LYS A 571 49.55 42.19 1.48
N GLU A 572 48.70 42.80 0.68
CA GLU A 572 48.76 44.20 0.30
C GLU A 572 48.49 45.12 1.50
N ILE A 573 47.51 44.80 2.35
CA ILE A 573 47.04 45.69 3.40
C ILE A 573 47.56 45.38 4.82
N LYS A 574 48.12 44.18 5.07
CA LYS A 574 48.52 43.70 6.42
C LYS A 574 49.48 44.61 7.19
N SER A 575 50.23 45.48 6.51
CA SER A 575 51.22 46.40 7.13
C SER A 575 50.70 47.82 7.22
N ASP A 576 49.50 48.10 6.74
CA ASP A 576 48.87 49.40 6.73
C ASP A 576 47.94 49.54 7.91
N ARG A 577 48.15 50.57 8.74
CA ARG A 577 47.31 50.81 9.93
C ARG A 577 45.89 51.24 9.62
N GLU A 578 45.66 51.83 8.45
CA GLU A 578 44.35 52.26 8.00
C GLU A 578 43.43 51.09 7.67
N TYR A 579 43.96 49.95 7.29
CA TYR A 579 43.20 48.72 6.95
C TYR A 579 43.35 47.61 7.99
N ALA A 580 43.67 47.93 9.24
CA ALA A 580 43.97 46.92 10.27
C ALA A 580 42.78 45.99 10.58
N ASP A 581 41.57 46.53 10.58
CA ASP A 581 40.36 45.75 10.81
C ASP A 581 39.99 44.84 9.60
N GLU A 582 40.13 45.35 8.38
CA GLU A 582 39.98 44.56 7.15
C GLU A 582 41.00 43.43 7.10
N ALA A 583 42.26 43.71 7.36
CA ALA A 583 43.32 42.71 7.39
C ALA A 583 43.03 41.58 8.40
N LYS A 584 42.49 41.90 9.55
CA LYS A 584 42.11 40.92 10.58
C LYS A 584 40.94 40.00 10.10
N LEU A 585 39.95 40.58 9.47
CA LEU A 585 38.83 39.80 8.91
C LEU A 585 39.30 38.86 7.77
N LEU A 586 40.14 39.34 6.89
CA LEU A 586 40.73 38.51 5.81
C LEU A 586 41.63 37.41 6.39
N GLU A 587 42.35 37.64 7.49
CA GLU A 587 43.13 36.62 8.19
C GLU A 587 42.24 35.55 8.83
N GLU A 588 41.15 35.97 9.44
CA GLU A 588 40.11 35.07 10.01
C GLU A 588 39.49 34.20 8.93
N TRP A 589 39.07 34.78 7.80
CA TRP A 589 38.54 34.03 6.67
C TRP A 589 39.60 33.03 6.10
N LEU A 590 40.86 33.44 5.96
CA LEU A 590 41.92 32.55 5.52
C LEU A 590 42.18 31.40 6.48
N THR A 591 42.03 31.62 7.75
CA THR A 591 42.17 30.59 8.80
C THR A 591 41.02 29.58 8.71
N LEU A 592 39.78 30.05 8.64
CA LEU A 592 38.57 29.22 8.49
C LEU A 592 38.59 28.43 7.16
N SER A 593 38.97 29.07 6.05
CA SER A 593 39.11 28.40 4.74
C SER A 593 40.19 27.32 4.75
N LYS A 594 41.27 27.51 5.50
CA LYS A 594 42.30 26.49 5.70
C LYS A 594 41.79 25.34 6.58
N GLN A 595 41.04 25.64 7.60
CA GLN A 595 40.39 24.63 8.48
C GLN A 595 39.36 23.82 7.71
N GLU A 596 38.49 24.48 6.92
CA GLU A 596 37.55 23.81 6.02
C GLU A 596 38.25 22.82 5.07
N ALA A 597 39.30 23.24 4.40
CA ALA A 597 40.03 22.39 3.48
C ALA A 597 40.72 21.20 4.19
N ALA A 598 41.19 21.40 5.41
CA ALA A 598 41.81 20.37 6.23
C ALA A 598 40.77 19.35 6.69
N LEU A 599 39.61 19.81 7.15
CA LEU A 599 38.49 18.94 7.57
C LEU A 599 37.93 18.12 6.39
N ARG A 600 37.69 18.75 5.24
CA ARG A 600 37.26 18.04 4.02
C ARG A 600 38.24 16.93 3.63
N LYS A 601 39.55 17.18 3.76
CA LYS A 601 40.53 16.15 3.50
C LYS A 601 40.52 15.05 4.57
N ALA A 602 40.47 15.42 5.85
CA ALA A 602 40.45 14.46 6.95
C ALA A 602 39.23 13.55 6.88
N ILE A 603 38.02 14.09 6.61
CA ILE A 603 36.78 13.33 6.42
C ILE A 603 36.96 12.34 5.26
N LYS A 604 37.42 12.80 4.11
CA LYS A 604 37.63 11.93 2.93
C LYS A 604 38.60 10.79 3.22
N ASP A 605 39.68 11.09 3.92
CA ASP A 605 40.74 10.09 4.26
C ASP A 605 40.13 9.08 5.30
N ALA A 606 39.34 9.57 6.27
CA ALA A 606 38.66 8.73 7.27
C ALA A 606 37.57 7.85 6.67
N GLU A 607 36.73 8.39 5.76
CA GLU A 607 35.73 7.63 5.02
C GLU A 607 36.36 6.50 4.18
N ALA A 608 37.51 6.79 3.51
CA ALA A 608 38.23 5.79 2.75
C ALA A 608 38.82 4.69 3.65
N ALA A 609 39.35 5.07 4.83
CA ALA A 609 39.86 4.12 5.80
C ALA A 609 38.73 3.24 6.37
N LEU A 610 37.60 3.83 6.70
CA LEU A 610 36.40 3.11 7.18
C LEU A 610 35.85 2.15 6.11
N ASP A 611 35.81 2.58 4.84
CA ASP A 611 35.41 1.73 3.72
C ASP A 611 36.28 0.48 3.59
N GLN A 612 37.60 0.64 3.76
CA GLN A 612 38.56 -0.47 3.73
C GLN A 612 38.37 -1.40 4.95
N LEU A 613 38.21 -0.83 6.15
CA LEU A 613 37.96 -1.61 7.38
C LEU A 613 36.67 -2.44 7.25
N ALA A 614 35.62 -1.84 6.74
CA ALA A 614 34.35 -2.52 6.50
C ALA A 614 34.52 -3.65 5.48
N HIS A 615 35.19 -3.41 4.35
CA HIS A 615 35.47 -4.44 3.33
C HIS A 615 36.27 -5.61 3.90
N ASP A 616 37.30 -5.34 4.71
CA ASP A 616 38.17 -6.34 5.31
C ASP A 616 37.47 -7.16 6.42
N GLN A 617 36.31 -6.73 6.88
CA GLN A 617 35.50 -7.44 7.87
C GLN A 617 34.66 -8.58 7.25
N TYR A 618 34.16 -8.43 6.01
CA TYR A 618 33.28 -9.43 5.38
C TYR A 618 33.87 -10.84 5.32
N PRO A 619 35.14 -11.05 4.91
CA PRO A 619 35.72 -12.38 4.88
C PRO A 619 35.91 -13.03 6.27
N LYS A 620 35.76 -12.25 7.35
CA LYS A 620 35.94 -12.71 8.73
C LYS A 620 34.62 -13.11 9.39
N LEU A 621 33.49 -12.77 8.75
CA LEU A 621 32.18 -13.05 9.31
C LEU A 621 31.91 -14.55 9.36
N SER A 622 31.52 -15.04 10.52
CA SER A 622 30.94 -16.36 10.67
C SER A 622 29.49 -16.39 10.20
N GLU A 623 28.95 -17.55 9.89
CA GLU A 623 27.54 -17.73 9.53
C GLU A 623 26.59 -17.17 10.60
N ASP A 624 26.89 -17.38 11.89
CA ASP A 624 26.07 -16.87 12.99
C ASP A 624 26.09 -15.33 13.08
N GLU A 625 27.23 -14.69 12.74
CA GLU A 625 27.31 -13.24 12.67
C GLU A 625 26.52 -12.69 11.46
N VAL A 626 26.55 -13.37 10.32
CA VAL A 626 25.71 -13.01 9.15
C VAL A 626 24.23 -13.13 9.51
N LYS A 627 23.82 -14.23 10.18
CA LYS A 627 22.44 -14.40 10.66
C LYS A 627 22.03 -13.27 11.61
N THR A 628 22.90 -12.86 12.52
CA THR A 628 22.61 -11.76 13.44
C THR A 628 22.46 -10.42 12.71
N LEU A 629 23.40 -10.10 11.80
CA LEU A 629 23.34 -8.88 10.99
C LEU A 629 22.07 -8.79 10.14
N VAL A 630 21.64 -9.94 9.57
CA VAL A 630 20.48 -9.94 8.67
C VAL A 630 19.17 -10.03 9.45
N VAL A 631 19.03 -10.97 10.38
CA VAL A 631 17.76 -11.20 11.08
C VAL A 631 17.51 -10.11 12.12
N ASP A 632 18.50 -9.81 12.97
CA ASP A 632 18.28 -8.87 14.08
C ASP A 632 18.51 -7.43 13.64
N ASP A 633 19.68 -7.13 13.07
CA ASP A 633 20.07 -5.75 12.80
C ASP A 633 19.40 -5.18 11.52
N LYS A 634 19.08 -6.02 10.53
CA LYS A 634 18.42 -5.59 9.28
C LYS A 634 16.91 -5.76 9.35
N TRP A 635 16.40 -7.00 9.49
CA TRP A 635 14.97 -7.28 9.33
C TRP A 635 14.16 -6.83 10.55
N LEU A 636 14.49 -7.33 11.73
CA LEU A 636 13.68 -7.06 12.92
C LEU A 636 13.81 -5.61 13.40
N THR A 637 15.00 -4.99 13.32
CA THR A 637 15.17 -3.57 13.64
C THR A 637 14.39 -2.65 12.69
N THR A 638 14.31 -2.99 11.40
CA THR A 638 13.49 -2.24 10.45
C THR A 638 12.02 -2.34 10.80
N MET A 639 11.54 -3.55 11.13
CA MET A 639 10.16 -3.74 11.57
C MET A 639 9.84 -3.03 12.88
N GLU A 640 10.75 -3.07 13.85
CA GLU A 640 10.63 -2.32 15.10
C GLU A 640 10.46 -0.83 14.84
N THR A 641 11.30 -0.28 13.98
CA THR A 641 11.25 1.14 13.59
C THR A 641 9.91 1.50 12.91
N ALA A 642 9.40 0.64 12.03
CA ALA A 642 8.12 0.84 11.36
C ALA A 642 6.94 0.85 12.35
N ILE A 643 6.94 -0.07 13.32
CA ILE A 643 5.91 -0.14 14.36
C ILE A 643 5.97 1.08 15.30
N HIS A 644 7.18 1.54 15.65
CA HIS A 644 7.35 2.80 16.38
C HIS A 644 6.79 4.00 15.60
N GLY A 645 7.02 4.06 14.28
CA GLY A 645 6.43 5.08 13.41
C GLY A 645 4.89 5.06 13.44
N GLU A 646 4.26 3.88 13.56
CA GLU A 646 2.83 3.77 13.71
C GLU A 646 2.32 4.31 15.05
N MET A 647 3.05 4.10 16.15
CA MET A 647 2.74 4.71 17.43
C MET A 647 2.83 6.24 17.38
N ASP A 648 3.86 6.77 16.73
CA ASP A 648 4.00 8.22 16.52
C ASP A 648 2.85 8.78 15.68
N ARG A 649 2.40 8.06 14.66
CA ARG A 649 1.24 8.43 13.82
C ARG A 649 -0.05 8.53 14.66
N ILE A 650 -0.28 7.57 15.55
CA ILE A 650 -1.43 7.55 16.46
C ILE A 650 -1.39 8.79 17.38
N SER A 651 -0.24 9.09 17.98
CA SER A 651 -0.03 10.28 18.81
C SER A 651 -0.27 11.58 18.04
N GLN A 652 0.26 11.67 16.82
CA GLN A 652 0.08 12.83 15.95
C GLN A 652 -1.38 13.02 15.52
N ALA A 653 -2.10 11.94 15.21
CA ALA A 653 -3.51 11.98 14.84
C ALA A 653 -4.37 12.53 15.99
N LEU A 654 -4.15 12.06 17.22
CA LEU A 654 -4.82 12.61 18.41
C LEU A 654 -4.47 14.10 18.62
N THR A 655 -3.18 14.45 18.53
CA THR A 655 -2.71 15.83 18.69
C THR A 655 -3.39 16.77 17.69
N GLN A 656 -3.43 16.35 16.43
CA GLN A 656 -4.05 17.13 15.34
C GLN A 656 -5.55 17.30 15.60
N ARG A 657 -6.23 16.22 15.98
CA ARG A 657 -7.68 16.25 16.23
C ARG A 657 -8.05 17.15 17.42
N VAL A 658 -7.32 17.05 18.53
CA VAL A 658 -7.51 17.91 19.70
C VAL A 658 -7.28 19.38 19.34
N LYS A 659 -6.23 19.65 18.53
CA LYS A 659 -5.95 21.01 18.05
C LYS A 659 -7.08 21.55 17.16
N GLU A 660 -7.60 20.75 16.25
CA GLU A 660 -8.73 21.14 15.38
C GLU A 660 -9.98 21.50 16.20
N LEU A 661 -10.30 20.71 17.21
CA LEU A 661 -11.41 20.99 18.12
C LEU A 661 -11.18 22.29 18.90
N ALA A 662 -9.98 22.51 19.40
CA ALA A 662 -9.62 23.74 20.11
C ALA A 662 -9.69 24.97 19.19
N ASP A 663 -9.13 24.90 17.98
CA ASP A 663 -9.13 26.01 17.01
C ASP A 663 -10.56 26.37 16.57
N ARG A 664 -11.44 25.36 16.46
CA ARG A 664 -12.84 25.54 16.03
C ARG A 664 -13.65 26.42 16.96
N TYR A 665 -13.47 26.28 18.28
CA TYR A 665 -14.27 26.94 19.30
C TYR A 665 -13.51 27.99 20.13
N GLU A 666 -12.26 28.34 19.75
CA GLU A 666 -11.39 29.27 20.49
C GLU A 666 -11.96 30.68 20.56
N ALA A 667 -12.51 31.17 19.47
CA ALA A 667 -12.97 32.56 19.36
C ALA A 667 -14.49 32.60 19.20
N PRO A 668 -15.26 32.86 20.26
CA PRO A 668 -16.70 33.05 20.17
C PRO A 668 -17.08 34.17 19.19
N LEU A 669 -18.17 33.99 18.48
CA LEU A 669 -18.61 34.93 17.45
C LEU A 669 -18.71 36.40 17.93
N PRO A 670 -19.17 36.70 19.16
CA PRO A 670 -19.12 38.08 19.69
C PRO A 670 -17.74 38.67 19.77
N GLN A 671 -16.72 37.92 20.20
CA GLN A 671 -15.33 38.40 20.25
C GLN A 671 -14.75 38.65 18.85
N MET A 672 -15.11 37.80 17.88
CA MET A 672 -14.70 38.01 16.49
C MET A 672 -15.34 39.29 15.93
N THR A 673 -16.60 39.54 16.23
CA THR A 673 -17.31 40.76 15.83
C THR A 673 -16.65 42.01 16.45
N ASP A 674 -16.35 41.98 17.74
CA ASP A 674 -15.66 43.08 18.42
C ASP A 674 -14.26 43.35 17.81
N ARG A 675 -13.52 42.28 17.50
CA ARG A 675 -12.21 42.37 16.84
C ARG A 675 -12.30 42.98 15.45
N VAL A 676 -13.31 42.57 14.64
CA VAL A 676 -13.55 43.15 13.33
C VAL A 676 -13.86 44.62 13.44
N THR A 677 -14.77 45.00 14.35
CA THR A 677 -15.10 46.43 14.59
C THR A 677 -13.86 47.25 15.00
N GLY A 678 -13.04 46.72 15.91
CA GLY A 678 -11.79 47.39 16.30
C GLY A 678 -10.74 47.48 15.17
N LEU A 679 -10.71 46.52 14.25
CA LEU A 679 -9.86 46.59 13.04
C LEU A 679 -10.42 47.60 12.00
N GLU A 680 -11.72 47.65 11.81
CA GLU A 680 -12.38 48.64 11.00
C GLU A 680 -12.09 50.08 11.50
N GLU A 681 -12.20 50.32 12.82
CA GLU A 681 -11.85 51.60 13.42
C GLU A 681 -10.39 52.00 13.14
N LYS A 682 -9.45 51.02 13.28
CA LYS A 682 -8.02 51.27 12.99
C LYS A 682 -7.79 51.60 11.52
N VAL A 683 -8.42 50.84 10.59
CA VAL A 683 -8.32 51.09 9.15
C VAL A 683 -8.88 52.46 8.83
N ASN A 684 -10.05 52.81 9.35
CA ASN A 684 -10.66 54.12 9.15
C ASN A 684 -9.78 55.26 9.66
N ALA A 685 -9.21 55.11 10.86
CA ALA A 685 -8.26 56.09 11.40
C ALA A 685 -6.98 56.26 10.57
N HIS A 686 -6.49 55.19 9.96
CA HIS A 686 -5.37 55.24 9.01
C HIS A 686 -5.77 55.95 7.68
N LEU A 687 -6.94 55.64 7.15
CA LEU A 687 -7.46 56.26 5.93
C LEU A 687 -7.68 57.78 6.14
N GLU A 688 -8.25 58.17 7.28
CA GLU A 688 -8.40 59.60 7.67
C GLU A 688 -7.05 60.32 7.73
N ARG A 689 -6.02 59.71 8.34
CA ARG A 689 -4.66 60.28 8.36
C ARG A 689 -4.04 60.42 6.96
N MET A 690 -4.44 59.53 6.03
CA MET A 690 -4.05 59.61 4.62
C MET A 690 -4.90 60.60 3.79
N GLY A 691 -5.87 61.29 4.43
CA GLY A 691 -6.75 62.26 3.75
C GLY A 691 -7.93 61.64 3.03
N PHE A 692 -8.26 60.39 3.33
CA PHE A 692 -9.40 59.69 2.75
C PHE A 692 -10.57 59.74 3.75
N ALA A 693 -11.68 60.36 3.37
CA ALA A 693 -12.93 60.32 4.13
C ALA A 693 -13.98 59.51 3.40
N TRP A 694 -14.59 58.55 4.11
CA TRP A 694 -15.77 57.83 3.59
C TRP A 694 -16.96 58.84 3.64
N ASN A 695 -17.59 59.12 2.50
CA ASN A 695 -18.85 59.86 2.46
C ASN A 695 -20.04 58.94 2.68
#